data_3fdea2ab2cb702a32369c86e802351ee
#
_entry.id   3fdea2ab2cb702a32369c86e802351ee
#
_cell.length_a   1.000
_cell.length_b   1.000
_cell.length_c   1.000
_cell.angle_alpha   90.00
_cell.angle_beta   90.00
_cell.angle_gamma   90.00
#
_symmetry.space_group_name_H-M   'P 1'
#
loop_
_entity.id
_entity.type
_entity.pdbx_description
1 polymer ?
#
loop_
_entity_poly.entity_id
_entity_poly.type
_entity_poly.pdbx_seq_one_letter_code
_entity_poly.pdbx_strand_id
1 'polypeptide(L)'
;MTAKEIDKFKRDFDSVLERRRLLEALEMLSNVSASAGEWRINDRVASMRQSYTYLLKYFAEGLADPGRDALYMSLVSEATTVRDMLVRSLSMTETPTLYYNTVRSLSMRKDETFASLYAAYLKSLDAISPFKAIENGTEATRELRRRSELIETDIFNRLWTVYPLTADDAATISAMLDDDAISDEAKALFVSGITVGLLEFFDERRFDLLLDAYKYKSTSVSSRAMTGYVIAMVKYDKAVFSDSFDKHLAAVRELPGWYENLAITVKELVNTADTERIAARLRDEIMPQIKKMSENISERLDEMALDADGMSPEDNPDLSELLSDSRMRDTLKEFGEMQEQGSDVFLATFANLKQFPFFNDVANWFMPYRTCLTVVSDNDISSDATFAALIDRAPYICDGDKYSMILSVSMMPSAQREMMMKQFDMHSRQFSESLGVMASLPPAQRKVVTNNYILSIYRFYKLFRRKGEFYNPFADVVDVLDNPRLAEDFSNTDELESLAALYIRLQCYDKAIRYLSLVDETADPSASRSRQLGYAYERLGLYDRAALAYEQSDLLDGSNRWTLRRYIYVLRCLGQYDRALAVCERLEKLDPQSFELAMTQGTLYAKIKDYDKAVNSFLKAEFIDESSLKPARALAGLYFVMRQYEQSRRCYDRLFASEATAEDSLGRAHLAWAENDIAGAVEGYKRYCSLAPDGINDLVRRLDKDTDRLVEAGVYISHKPLMIDAIINSLKS
;
A
#
# COMPACT_ATOMS: atom_id res chain seq x y z
N MET A 1 18.31 -26.18 22.54
CA MET A 1 17.82 -26.08 21.12
C MET A 1 18.41 -24.83 20.50
N THR A 2 18.91 -24.92 19.28
CA THR A 2 19.38 -23.74 18.52
C THR A 2 18.20 -22.87 18.04
N ALA A 3 18.44 -21.61 17.70
CA ALA A 3 17.39 -20.71 17.20
C ALA A 3 16.64 -21.31 16.00
N LYS A 4 17.33 -21.99 15.07
CA LYS A 4 16.70 -22.65 13.92
C LYS A 4 15.78 -23.82 14.32
N GLU A 5 16.15 -24.57 15.37
CA GLU A 5 15.31 -25.65 15.89
C GLU A 5 14.09 -25.12 16.62
N ILE A 6 14.20 -23.98 17.30
CA ILE A 6 13.08 -23.29 17.96
C ILE A 6 12.08 -22.80 16.90
N ASP A 7 12.57 -22.16 15.83
CA ASP A 7 11.72 -21.70 14.73
C ASP A 7 11.04 -22.87 13.97
N LYS A 8 11.75 -23.99 13.83
CA LYS A 8 11.16 -25.19 13.24
C LYS A 8 10.07 -25.75 14.14
N PHE A 9 10.33 -25.88 15.45
CA PHE A 9 9.35 -26.36 16.42
C PHE A 9 8.08 -25.52 16.38
N LYS A 10 8.20 -24.17 16.35
CA LYS A 10 7.08 -23.25 16.26
C LYS A 10 6.22 -23.54 15.03
N ARG A 11 6.82 -23.62 13.86
CA ARG A 11 6.12 -23.89 12.58
C ARG A 11 5.45 -25.26 12.55
N ASP A 12 6.16 -26.30 13.02
CA ASP A 12 5.62 -27.66 13.05
C ASP A 12 4.41 -27.73 14.00
N PHE A 13 4.51 -27.09 15.17
CA PHE A 13 3.41 -27.01 16.14
C PHE A 13 2.18 -26.28 15.55
N ASP A 14 2.36 -25.13 14.90
CA ASP A 14 1.28 -24.39 14.28
C ASP A 14 0.59 -25.23 13.18
N SER A 15 1.37 -25.92 12.35
CA SER A 15 0.84 -26.82 11.32
C SER A 15 0.02 -28.00 11.91
N VAL A 16 0.41 -28.51 13.07
CA VAL A 16 -0.33 -29.58 13.76
C VAL A 16 -1.63 -29.07 14.33
N LEU A 17 -1.64 -27.88 14.94
CA LEU A 17 -2.87 -27.25 15.45
C LEU A 17 -3.85 -26.84 14.34
N GLU A 18 -3.35 -26.35 13.20
CA GLU A 18 -4.18 -26.05 12.04
C GLU A 18 -4.94 -27.28 11.53
N ARG A 19 -4.32 -28.46 11.64
CA ARG A 19 -4.94 -29.75 11.33
C ARG A 19 -5.84 -30.27 12.45
N ARG A 20 -6.06 -29.49 13.51
CA ARG A 20 -6.86 -29.83 14.71
C ARG A 20 -6.36 -31.09 15.44
N ARG A 21 -5.06 -31.37 15.42
CA ARG A 21 -4.43 -32.54 16.09
C ARG A 21 -3.88 -32.15 17.47
N LEU A 22 -4.76 -31.81 18.41
CA LEU A 22 -4.37 -31.32 19.73
C LEU A 22 -3.52 -32.33 20.51
N LEU A 23 -3.80 -33.65 20.42
CA LEU A 23 -3.02 -34.67 21.10
C LEU A 23 -1.53 -34.63 20.68
N GLU A 24 -1.27 -34.57 19.37
CA GLU A 24 0.06 -34.49 18.80
C GLU A 24 0.76 -33.19 19.23
N ALA A 25 0.04 -32.08 19.23
CA ALA A 25 0.56 -30.80 19.71
C ALA A 25 0.98 -30.85 21.20
N LEU A 26 0.16 -31.44 22.06
CA LEU A 26 0.46 -31.63 23.48
C LEU A 26 1.66 -32.58 23.71
N GLU A 27 1.84 -33.60 22.86
CA GLU A 27 3.03 -34.46 22.87
C GLU A 27 4.30 -33.69 22.48
N MET A 28 4.21 -32.84 21.44
CA MET A 28 5.31 -31.98 21.06
C MET A 28 5.72 -31.03 22.19
N LEU A 29 4.77 -30.39 22.84
CA LEU A 29 5.01 -29.53 24.02
C LEU A 29 5.69 -30.32 25.16
N SER A 30 5.17 -31.49 25.47
CA SER A 30 5.71 -32.34 26.53
C SER A 30 7.18 -32.74 26.28
N ASN A 31 7.51 -33.10 25.04
CA ASN A 31 8.86 -33.51 24.67
C ASN A 31 9.87 -32.36 24.76
N VAL A 32 9.49 -31.17 24.26
CA VAL A 32 10.35 -30.00 24.25
C VAL A 32 10.49 -29.39 25.64
N SER A 33 9.38 -29.29 26.42
CA SER A 33 9.43 -28.75 27.78
C SER A 33 10.21 -29.62 28.76
N ALA A 34 10.15 -30.94 28.61
CA ALA A 34 10.97 -31.88 29.40
C ALA A 34 12.46 -31.69 29.13
N SER A 35 12.84 -31.47 27.87
CA SER A 35 14.22 -31.21 27.51
C SER A 35 14.76 -29.85 27.96
N ALA A 36 13.87 -28.86 28.11
CA ALA A 36 14.19 -27.51 28.56
C ALA A 36 14.35 -27.37 30.08
N GLY A 37 13.88 -28.33 30.85
CA GLY A 37 13.96 -28.29 32.32
C GLY A 37 12.97 -27.30 32.99
N GLU A 38 11.99 -26.81 32.24
CA GLU A 38 11.01 -25.80 32.69
C GLU A 38 9.83 -26.45 33.43
N TRP A 39 10.03 -26.71 34.73
CA TRP A 39 9.05 -27.48 35.54
C TRP A 39 7.63 -26.90 35.55
N ARG A 40 7.50 -25.54 35.56
CA ARG A 40 6.17 -24.87 35.54
C ARG A 40 5.43 -25.10 34.24
N ILE A 41 6.15 -25.10 33.11
CA ILE A 41 5.60 -25.39 31.80
C ILE A 41 5.22 -26.88 31.72
N ASN A 42 6.08 -27.76 32.21
CA ASN A 42 5.81 -29.20 32.27
C ASN A 42 4.53 -29.52 33.03
N ASP A 43 4.31 -28.88 34.19
CA ASP A 43 3.13 -29.08 35.02
C ASP A 43 1.85 -28.64 34.29
N ARG A 44 1.90 -27.48 33.61
CA ARG A 44 0.77 -27.02 32.76
C ARG A 44 0.49 -27.99 31.61
N VAL A 45 1.50 -28.45 30.90
CA VAL A 45 1.35 -29.43 29.80
C VAL A 45 0.73 -30.73 30.33
N ALA A 46 1.18 -31.21 31.49
CA ALA A 46 0.62 -32.42 32.14
C ALA A 46 -0.88 -32.24 32.48
N SER A 47 -1.25 -31.09 33.05
CA SER A 47 -2.67 -30.76 33.37
C SER A 47 -3.51 -30.71 32.10
N MET A 48 -3.08 -30.04 31.03
CA MET A 48 -3.77 -29.99 29.75
C MET A 48 -3.96 -31.38 29.13
N ARG A 49 -2.91 -32.24 29.17
CA ARG A 49 -2.97 -33.61 28.67
C ARG A 49 -3.99 -34.43 29.47
N GLN A 50 -4.06 -34.26 30.79
CA GLN A 50 -5.02 -34.92 31.62
C GLN A 50 -6.45 -34.50 31.29
N SER A 51 -6.71 -33.20 31.19
CA SER A 51 -8.01 -32.66 30.80
C SER A 51 -8.45 -33.17 29.43
N TYR A 52 -7.55 -33.17 28.48
CA TYR A 52 -7.83 -33.67 27.12
C TYR A 52 -8.09 -35.17 27.10
N THR A 53 -7.33 -35.94 27.88
CA THR A 53 -7.58 -37.40 28.05
C THR A 53 -8.97 -37.69 28.59
N TYR A 54 -9.45 -36.93 29.57
CA TYR A 54 -10.82 -37.07 30.07
C TYR A 54 -11.85 -36.69 28.99
N LEU A 55 -11.64 -35.62 28.26
CA LEU A 55 -12.50 -35.22 27.14
C LEU A 55 -12.61 -36.35 26.11
N LEU A 56 -11.46 -36.93 25.69
CA LEU A 56 -11.43 -38.05 24.75
C LEU A 56 -12.14 -39.30 25.28
N LYS A 57 -11.97 -39.62 26.58
CA LYS A 57 -12.64 -40.74 27.22
C LYS A 57 -14.19 -40.57 27.19
N TYR A 58 -14.69 -39.43 27.62
CA TYR A 58 -16.13 -39.15 27.61
C TYR A 58 -16.70 -39.10 26.21
N PHE A 59 -15.94 -38.60 25.26
CA PHE A 59 -16.32 -38.63 23.84
C PHE A 59 -16.43 -40.07 23.30
N ALA A 60 -15.46 -40.93 23.63
CA ALA A 60 -15.47 -42.33 23.21
C ALA A 60 -16.60 -43.14 23.87
N GLU A 61 -17.03 -42.78 25.09
CA GLU A 61 -18.18 -43.36 25.81
C GLU A 61 -19.52 -42.84 25.26
N GLY A 62 -19.54 -41.92 24.31
CA GLY A 62 -20.75 -41.37 23.67
C GLY A 62 -21.57 -40.45 24.60
N LEU A 63 -20.97 -39.92 25.67
CA LEU A 63 -21.64 -39.03 26.61
C LEU A 63 -21.92 -37.67 25.94
N ALA A 64 -23.13 -37.16 26.05
CA ALA A 64 -23.48 -35.82 25.59
C ALA A 64 -22.88 -34.79 26.55
N ASP A 65 -22.05 -33.90 25.99
CA ASP A 65 -21.45 -32.79 26.74
C ASP A 65 -21.57 -31.48 25.90
N PRO A 66 -22.49 -30.58 26.27
CA PRO A 66 -22.68 -29.32 25.57
C PRO A 66 -21.48 -28.35 25.70
N GLY A 67 -20.62 -28.55 26.72
CA GLY A 67 -19.40 -27.75 26.93
C GLY A 67 -18.15 -28.28 26.21
N ARG A 68 -18.26 -29.39 25.47
CA ARG A 68 -17.12 -30.09 24.88
C ARG A 68 -16.32 -29.21 23.92
N ASP A 69 -17.01 -28.52 23.04
CA ASP A 69 -16.36 -27.68 22.03
C ASP A 69 -15.67 -26.47 22.68
N ALA A 70 -16.30 -25.84 23.66
CA ALA A 70 -15.71 -24.76 24.43
C ALA A 70 -14.45 -25.20 25.18
N LEU A 71 -14.49 -26.38 25.82
CA LEU A 71 -13.34 -26.97 26.52
C LEU A 71 -12.20 -27.29 25.51
N TYR A 72 -12.52 -27.87 24.34
CA TYR A 72 -11.55 -28.15 23.31
C TYR A 72 -10.86 -26.87 22.83
N MET A 73 -11.63 -25.82 22.55
CA MET A 73 -11.10 -24.53 22.10
C MET A 73 -10.26 -23.84 23.18
N SER A 74 -10.68 -23.93 24.45
CA SER A 74 -9.89 -23.45 25.59
C SER A 74 -8.53 -24.16 25.67
N LEU A 75 -8.50 -25.50 25.51
CA LEU A 75 -7.23 -26.24 25.48
C LEU A 75 -6.32 -25.88 24.30
N VAL A 76 -6.89 -25.60 23.13
CA VAL A 76 -6.13 -25.11 21.96
C VAL A 76 -5.50 -23.75 22.26
N SER A 77 -6.27 -22.81 22.83
CA SER A 77 -5.76 -21.49 23.22
C SER A 77 -4.65 -21.59 24.27
N GLU A 78 -4.86 -22.44 25.29
CA GLU A 78 -3.86 -22.66 26.34
C GLU A 78 -2.59 -23.34 25.77
N ALA A 79 -2.72 -24.28 24.85
CA ALA A 79 -1.58 -24.93 24.19
C ALA A 79 -0.73 -23.93 23.39
N THR A 80 -1.39 -22.99 22.73
CA THR A 80 -0.71 -21.88 22.02
C THR A 80 0.05 -20.98 22.99
N THR A 81 -0.58 -20.60 24.10
CA THR A 81 0.07 -19.79 25.16
C THR A 81 1.28 -20.50 25.75
N VAL A 82 1.15 -21.79 26.04
CA VAL A 82 2.25 -22.61 26.61
C VAL A 82 3.39 -22.78 25.58
N ARG A 83 3.07 -22.95 24.29
CA ARG A 83 4.05 -22.96 23.22
C ARG A 83 4.85 -21.65 23.21
N ASP A 84 4.17 -20.49 23.28
CA ASP A 84 4.83 -19.17 23.25
C ASP A 84 5.69 -18.94 24.50
N MET A 85 5.24 -19.37 25.68
CA MET A 85 6.04 -19.34 26.90
C MET A 85 7.31 -20.20 26.76
N LEU A 86 7.19 -21.39 26.19
CA LEU A 86 8.31 -22.31 25.97
C LEU A 86 9.30 -21.75 24.95
N VAL A 87 8.79 -21.26 23.80
CA VAL A 87 9.62 -20.60 22.78
C VAL A 87 10.37 -19.42 23.39
N ARG A 88 9.70 -18.58 24.19
CA ARG A 88 10.30 -17.45 24.86
C ARG A 88 11.38 -17.87 25.84
N SER A 89 11.15 -18.88 26.67
CA SER A 89 12.15 -19.40 27.61
C SER A 89 13.37 -19.93 26.89
N LEU A 90 13.22 -20.75 25.86
CA LEU A 90 14.30 -21.30 25.09
C LEU A 90 15.10 -20.21 24.33
N SER A 91 14.43 -19.21 23.81
CA SER A 91 15.08 -18.12 23.07
C SER A 91 15.81 -17.13 23.95
N MET A 92 15.51 -17.09 25.26
CA MET A 92 16.20 -16.22 26.23
C MET A 92 17.71 -16.46 26.28
N THR A 93 18.17 -17.68 26.07
CA THR A 93 19.59 -18.04 26.11
C THR A 93 20.26 -18.00 24.74
N GLU A 94 19.52 -18.32 23.70
CA GLU A 94 20.06 -18.59 22.37
C GLU A 94 19.94 -17.43 21.39
N THR A 95 19.00 -16.49 21.63
CA THR A 95 18.65 -15.47 20.64
C THR A 95 19.08 -14.07 21.08
N PRO A 96 20.04 -13.41 20.40
CA PRO A 96 20.52 -12.09 20.75
C PRO A 96 19.68 -10.97 20.09
N THR A 97 18.36 -11.14 19.95
CA THR A 97 17.48 -10.08 19.42
C THR A 97 17.30 -8.95 20.44
N LEU A 98 16.86 -7.79 19.93
CA LEU A 98 16.58 -6.62 20.76
C LEU A 98 15.53 -6.94 21.83
N TYR A 99 14.49 -7.68 21.46
CA TYR A 99 13.45 -8.15 22.38
C TYR A 99 14.07 -8.90 23.57
N TYR A 100 14.83 -9.97 23.32
CA TYR A 100 15.43 -10.77 24.39
C TYR A 100 16.53 -10.05 25.17
N ASN A 101 17.25 -9.11 24.54
CA ASN A 101 18.19 -8.25 25.25
C ASN A 101 17.47 -7.33 26.23
N THR A 102 16.34 -6.75 25.83
CA THR A 102 15.50 -5.90 26.70
C THR A 102 14.90 -6.72 27.83
N VAL A 103 14.37 -7.92 27.54
CA VAL A 103 13.88 -8.84 28.58
C VAL A 103 14.97 -9.19 29.60
N ARG A 104 16.19 -9.50 29.17
CA ARG A 104 17.31 -9.78 30.07
C ARG A 104 17.68 -8.57 30.94
N SER A 105 17.75 -7.40 30.34
CA SER A 105 18.00 -6.14 31.08
C SER A 105 16.96 -5.88 32.16
N LEU A 106 15.68 -6.04 31.82
CA LEU A 106 14.59 -5.86 32.79
C LEU A 106 14.54 -6.96 33.86
N SER A 107 14.94 -8.21 33.51
CA SER A 107 14.99 -9.31 34.49
C SER A 107 16.06 -9.14 35.57
N MET A 108 17.09 -8.32 35.31
CA MET A 108 18.09 -7.95 36.31
C MET A 108 17.53 -6.96 37.34
N ARG A 109 16.47 -6.21 37.00
CA ARG A 109 15.77 -5.24 37.84
C ARG A 109 14.51 -5.89 38.44
N LYS A 110 14.70 -6.90 39.31
CA LYS A 110 13.61 -7.77 39.82
C LYS A 110 12.54 -7.04 40.61
N ASP A 111 12.90 -5.94 41.28
CA ASP A 111 12.01 -5.14 42.13
C ASP A 111 11.17 -4.11 41.36
N GLU A 112 11.47 -3.94 40.06
CA GLU A 112 10.69 -3.06 39.19
C GLU A 112 9.47 -3.85 38.65
N THR A 113 8.30 -3.51 39.15
CA THR A 113 6.98 -3.99 38.66
C THR A 113 6.24 -2.85 37.97
N PHE A 114 5.14 -3.11 37.26
CA PHE A 114 4.28 -2.04 36.74
C PHE A 114 3.82 -1.12 37.88
N ALA A 115 3.45 -1.64 39.03
CA ALA A 115 3.02 -0.86 40.18
C ALA A 115 4.13 0.07 40.74
N SER A 116 5.36 -0.44 40.82
CA SER A 116 6.50 0.38 41.30
C SER A 116 6.89 1.47 40.31
N LEU A 117 6.86 1.17 38.99
CA LEU A 117 7.12 2.16 37.95
C LEU A 117 6.03 3.23 37.90
N TYR A 118 4.77 2.82 38.04
CA TYR A 118 3.63 3.73 38.11
C TYR A 118 3.78 4.71 39.26
N ALA A 119 4.06 4.21 40.47
CA ALA A 119 4.30 5.05 41.64
C ALA A 119 5.51 5.99 41.46
N ALA A 120 6.61 5.50 40.85
CA ALA A 120 7.77 6.32 40.56
C ALA A 120 7.48 7.40 39.50
N TYR A 121 6.64 7.07 38.50
CA TYR A 121 6.24 8.01 37.47
C TYR A 121 5.38 9.14 38.04
N LEU A 122 4.35 8.84 38.84
CA LEU A 122 3.53 9.85 39.53
C LEU A 122 4.38 10.77 40.41
N LYS A 123 5.31 10.19 41.17
CA LYS A 123 6.26 11.00 41.99
C LYS A 123 7.12 11.91 41.14
N SER A 124 7.53 11.48 39.93
CA SER A 124 8.32 12.34 39.02
C SER A 124 7.50 13.48 38.46
N LEU A 125 6.21 13.23 38.13
CA LEU A 125 5.27 14.26 37.68
C LEU A 125 4.99 15.31 38.75
N ASP A 126 4.81 14.89 40.00
CA ASP A 126 4.64 15.79 41.14
C ASP A 126 5.86 16.68 41.33
N ALA A 127 7.06 16.12 41.18
CA ALA A 127 8.30 16.89 41.28
C ALA A 127 8.48 17.94 40.19
N ILE A 128 7.94 17.69 38.99
CA ILE A 128 8.00 18.62 37.84
C ILE A 128 6.87 19.66 37.93
N SER A 129 5.74 19.34 38.54
CA SER A 129 4.53 20.16 38.54
C SER A 129 4.76 21.64 38.93
N PRO A 130 5.56 21.98 39.96
CA PRO A 130 5.84 23.36 40.32
C PRO A 130 6.59 24.18 39.26
N PHE A 131 7.25 23.50 38.31
CA PHE A 131 8.10 24.10 37.28
C PHE A 131 7.45 24.14 35.91
N LYS A 132 6.21 23.66 35.74
CA LYS A 132 5.50 23.63 34.46
C LYS A 132 5.34 25.00 33.79
N ALA A 133 5.30 26.09 34.58
CA ALA A 133 5.13 27.45 34.09
C ALA A 133 6.46 28.16 33.72
N ILE A 134 7.62 27.50 33.92
CA ILE A 134 8.94 28.10 33.68
C ILE A 134 9.45 27.60 32.33
N GLU A 135 9.38 28.44 31.29
CA GLU A 135 9.76 28.08 29.90
C GLU A 135 11.26 27.72 29.75
N ASN A 136 12.13 28.38 30.51
CA ASN A 136 13.59 28.11 30.54
C ASN A 136 13.98 27.54 31.91
N GLY A 137 13.71 26.22 32.08
CA GLY A 137 14.00 25.55 33.35
C GLY A 137 15.48 25.51 33.69
N THR A 138 15.77 25.58 35.01
CA THR A 138 17.12 25.35 35.56
C THR A 138 17.60 23.93 35.19
N GLU A 139 18.92 23.66 35.25
CA GLU A 139 19.51 22.32 35.05
C GLU A 139 18.80 21.25 35.90
N ALA A 140 18.39 21.62 37.13
CA ALA A 140 17.61 20.73 38.00
C ALA A 140 16.24 20.32 37.37
N THR A 141 15.57 21.25 36.70
CA THR A 141 14.27 20.97 36.01
C THR A 141 14.47 20.07 34.81
N ARG A 142 15.55 20.26 34.06
CA ARG A 142 15.90 19.38 32.93
C ARG A 142 16.17 17.95 33.40
N GLU A 143 16.93 17.78 34.46
CA GLU A 143 17.23 16.45 35.01
C GLU A 143 15.96 15.75 35.54
N LEU A 144 15.02 16.48 36.15
CA LEU A 144 13.73 15.93 36.56
C LEU A 144 12.91 15.45 35.35
N ARG A 145 12.86 16.24 34.26
CA ARG A 145 12.16 15.84 33.00
C ARG A 145 12.81 14.63 32.41
N ARG A 146 14.14 14.61 32.26
CA ARG A 146 14.88 13.46 31.74
C ARG A 146 14.62 12.18 32.54
N ARG A 147 14.55 12.29 33.86
CA ARG A 147 14.21 11.15 34.71
C ARG A 147 12.79 10.64 34.46
N SER A 148 11.83 11.55 34.29
CA SER A 148 10.45 11.18 33.94
C SER A 148 10.36 10.46 32.58
N GLU A 149 11.08 10.96 31.57
CA GLU A 149 11.17 10.37 30.23
C GLU A 149 11.80 8.97 30.25
N LEU A 150 12.81 8.75 31.08
CA LEU A 150 13.40 7.42 31.27
C LEU A 150 12.41 6.44 31.89
N ILE A 151 11.59 6.89 32.86
CA ILE A 151 10.54 6.04 33.46
C ILE A 151 9.45 5.69 32.39
N GLU A 152 9.05 6.67 31.57
CA GLU A 152 8.12 6.39 30.44
C GLU A 152 8.68 5.32 29.48
N THR A 153 9.97 5.42 29.16
CA THR A 153 10.67 4.44 28.32
C THR A 153 10.73 3.05 28.98
N ASP A 154 10.99 3.00 30.29
CA ASP A 154 11.00 1.74 31.05
C ASP A 154 9.61 1.12 31.12
N ILE A 155 8.55 1.92 31.29
CA ILE A 155 7.15 1.46 31.20
C ILE A 155 6.86 0.89 29.82
N PHE A 156 7.22 1.62 28.73
CA PHE A 156 7.05 1.14 27.35
C PHE A 156 7.77 -0.19 27.12
N ASN A 157 9.04 -0.30 27.53
CA ASN A 157 9.83 -1.50 27.37
C ASN A 157 9.23 -2.69 28.12
N ARG A 158 8.64 -2.46 29.29
CA ARG A 158 7.95 -3.48 30.06
C ARG A 158 6.62 -3.87 29.42
N LEU A 159 5.84 -2.91 28.91
CA LEU A 159 4.62 -3.15 28.16
C LEU A 159 4.90 -3.97 26.89
N TRP A 160 6.02 -3.72 26.22
CA TRP A 160 6.42 -4.50 25.06
C TRP A 160 6.88 -5.92 25.39
N THR A 161 7.61 -6.13 26.50
CA THR A 161 8.36 -7.37 26.74
C THR A 161 7.81 -8.31 27.78
N VAL A 162 6.94 -7.87 28.69
CA VAL A 162 6.33 -8.77 29.68
C VAL A 162 5.31 -9.68 29.01
N TYR A 163 5.45 -10.99 29.22
CA TYR A 163 4.55 -12.00 28.65
C TYR A 163 4.53 -13.28 29.50
N PRO A 164 3.38 -13.90 29.71
CA PRO A 164 2.04 -13.32 29.58
C PRO A 164 1.76 -12.25 30.66
N LEU A 165 0.83 -11.33 30.39
CA LEU A 165 0.37 -10.40 31.43
C LEU A 165 -0.39 -11.14 32.52
N THR A 166 -0.11 -10.79 33.80
CA THR A 166 -0.92 -11.23 34.91
C THR A 166 -2.20 -10.37 35.03
N ALA A 167 -3.18 -10.82 35.79
CA ALA A 167 -4.39 -10.03 36.08
C ALA A 167 -4.03 -8.72 36.83
N ASP A 168 -3.06 -8.77 37.75
CA ASP A 168 -2.59 -7.62 38.51
C ASP A 168 -1.83 -6.62 37.63
N ASP A 169 -1.00 -7.12 36.69
CA ASP A 169 -0.35 -6.26 35.69
C ASP A 169 -1.39 -5.53 34.84
N ALA A 170 -2.38 -6.25 34.29
CA ALA A 170 -3.44 -5.67 33.48
C ALA A 170 -4.25 -4.62 34.25
N ALA A 171 -4.62 -4.91 35.50
CA ALA A 171 -5.33 -3.95 36.36
C ALA A 171 -4.48 -2.68 36.63
N THR A 172 -3.18 -2.85 36.84
CA THR A 172 -2.27 -1.70 37.05
C THR A 172 -2.14 -0.86 35.78
N ILE A 173 -2.01 -1.50 34.61
CA ILE A 173 -1.92 -0.82 33.32
C ILE A 173 -3.23 -0.08 33.01
N SER A 174 -4.40 -0.69 33.28
CA SER A 174 -5.69 -0.01 33.15
C SER A 174 -5.77 1.22 34.04
N ALA A 175 -5.37 1.10 35.31
CA ALA A 175 -5.32 2.24 36.22
C ALA A 175 -4.38 3.38 35.75
N MET A 176 -3.25 3.04 35.13
CA MET A 176 -2.34 4.04 34.54
C MET A 176 -2.98 4.76 33.33
N LEU A 177 -3.75 4.04 32.50
CA LEU A 177 -4.42 4.65 31.36
C LEU A 177 -5.61 5.52 31.81
N ASP A 178 -6.25 5.21 32.93
CA ASP A 178 -7.38 5.97 33.46
C ASP A 178 -6.96 7.18 34.31
N ASP A 179 -5.69 7.26 34.74
CA ASP A 179 -5.20 8.34 35.64
C ASP A 179 -5.06 9.68 34.90
N ASP A 180 -5.82 10.68 35.36
CA ASP A 180 -5.80 12.05 34.81
C ASP A 180 -4.48 12.78 35.05
N ALA A 181 -3.62 12.33 35.98
CA ALA A 181 -2.30 12.92 36.23
C ALA A 181 -1.32 12.58 35.08
N ILE A 182 -1.59 11.52 34.33
CA ILE A 182 -0.77 11.07 33.18
C ILE A 182 -1.27 11.77 31.92
N SER A 183 -0.34 12.38 31.15
CA SER A 183 -0.71 13.07 29.92
C SER A 183 -1.18 12.13 28.83
N ASP A 184 -1.99 12.64 27.90
CA ASP A 184 -2.50 11.87 26.75
C ASP A 184 -1.36 11.33 25.86
N GLU A 185 -0.26 12.08 25.74
CA GLU A 185 0.92 11.67 24.98
C GLU A 185 1.63 10.48 25.64
N ALA A 186 1.74 10.46 26.96
CA ALA A 186 2.31 9.32 27.67
C ALA A 186 1.40 8.08 27.56
N LYS A 187 0.07 8.26 27.73
CA LYS A 187 -0.90 7.17 27.50
C LYS A 187 -0.84 6.63 26.08
N ALA A 188 -0.72 7.50 25.09
CA ALA A 188 -0.58 7.13 23.68
C ALA A 188 0.70 6.32 23.42
N LEU A 189 1.82 6.68 24.09
CA LEU A 189 3.05 5.88 24.05
C LEU A 189 2.83 4.49 24.69
N PHE A 190 2.16 4.42 25.84
CA PHE A 190 1.88 3.15 26.53
C PHE A 190 1.00 2.23 25.69
N VAL A 191 -0.03 2.76 25.04
CA VAL A 191 -0.87 1.99 24.09
C VAL A 191 -0.03 1.44 22.94
N SER A 192 0.95 2.19 22.45
CA SER A 192 1.88 1.67 21.43
C SER A 192 2.76 0.54 21.99
N GLY A 193 3.20 0.62 23.23
CA GLY A 193 3.93 -0.46 23.91
C GLY A 193 3.09 -1.74 24.04
N ILE A 194 1.79 -1.61 24.38
CA ILE A 194 0.84 -2.73 24.42
C ILE A 194 0.73 -3.35 23.03
N THR A 195 0.59 -2.54 21.97
CA THR A 195 0.49 -2.99 20.58
C THR A 195 1.74 -3.76 20.14
N VAL A 196 2.94 -3.20 20.36
CA VAL A 196 4.21 -3.85 19.97
C VAL A 196 4.38 -5.19 20.71
N GLY A 197 4.00 -5.25 21.98
CA GLY A 197 4.05 -6.49 22.76
C GLY A 197 3.04 -7.52 22.30
N LEU A 198 1.85 -7.09 21.89
CA LEU A 198 0.83 -7.97 21.30
C LEU A 198 1.28 -8.50 19.93
N LEU A 199 2.03 -7.70 19.17
CA LEU A 199 2.61 -8.16 17.91
C LEU A 199 3.79 -9.12 18.10
N GLU A 200 4.33 -9.28 19.30
CA GLU A 200 5.34 -10.32 19.58
C GLU A 200 4.68 -11.66 19.93
N PHE A 201 3.76 -11.66 20.91
CA PHE A 201 3.02 -12.85 21.36
C PHE A 201 1.55 -12.54 21.56
N PHE A 202 0.70 -13.54 21.27
CA PHE A 202 -0.74 -13.44 21.52
C PHE A 202 -1.03 -13.34 23.03
N ASP A 203 -1.78 -12.32 23.43
CA ASP A 203 -2.23 -12.14 24.81
C ASP A 203 -3.61 -11.45 24.83
N GLU A 204 -4.66 -12.19 25.21
CA GLU A 204 -6.03 -11.68 25.22
C GLU A 204 -6.20 -10.46 26.12
N ARG A 205 -5.49 -10.41 27.28
CA ARG A 205 -5.54 -9.25 28.18
C ARG A 205 -5.02 -7.97 27.53
N ARG A 206 -4.08 -8.08 26.60
CA ARG A 206 -3.61 -6.90 25.81
C ARG A 206 -4.66 -6.42 24.84
N PHE A 207 -5.46 -7.34 24.25
CA PHE A 207 -6.60 -6.95 23.43
C PHE A 207 -7.65 -6.23 24.29
N ASP A 208 -7.97 -6.74 25.48
CA ASP A 208 -8.87 -6.06 26.41
C ASP A 208 -8.39 -4.66 26.78
N LEU A 209 -7.08 -4.49 27.06
CA LEU A 209 -6.49 -3.18 27.33
C LEU A 209 -6.58 -2.22 26.14
N LEU A 210 -6.45 -2.72 24.90
CA LEU A 210 -6.65 -1.88 23.70
C LEU A 210 -8.13 -1.47 23.54
N LEU A 211 -9.07 -2.38 23.82
CA LEU A 211 -10.50 -2.07 23.79
C LEU A 211 -10.89 -1.04 24.88
N ASP A 212 -10.28 -1.13 26.08
CA ASP A 212 -10.49 -0.14 27.12
C ASP A 212 -9.85 1.22 26.77
N ALA A 213 -8.64 1.22 26.22
CA ALA A 213 -7.97 2.42 25.76
C ALA A 213 -8.72 3.13 24.60
N TYR A 214 -9.48 2.39 23.77
CA TYR A 214 -10.33 2.98 22.74
C TYR A 214 -11.45 3.84 23.34
N LYS A 215 -11.97 3.53 24.52
CA LYS A 215 -13.02 4.29 25.23
C LYS A 215 -12.56 5.67 25.67
N TYR A 216 -11.25 5.89 25.67
CA TYR A 216 -10.67 7.15 26.17
C TYR A 216 -11.01 8.35 25.26
N LYS A 217 -11.22 9.51 25.89
CA LYS A 217 -11.66 10.72 25.16
C LYS A 217 -10.61 11.28 24.19
N SER A 218 -9.33 11.03 24.47
CA SER A 218 -8.26 11.50 23.61
C SER A 218 -8.25 10.79 22.26
N THR A 219 -8.32 11.56 21.17
CA THR A 219 -8.26 11.02 19.81
C THR A 219 -6.92 10.31 19.54
N SER A 220 -5.81 10.81 20.11
CA SER A 220 -4.50 10.18 19.95
C SER A 220 -4.47 8.79 20.58
N VAL A 221 -4.97 8.64 21.81
CA VAL A 221 -5.01 7.37 22.55
C VAL A 221 -5.94 6.39 21.85
N SER A 222 -7.17 6.81 21.56
CA SER A 222 -8.20 5.93 20.97
C SER A 222 -7.87 5.52 19.52
N SER A 223 -7.23 6.38 18.71
CA SER A 223 -6.77 6.01 17.36
C SER A 223 -5.61 4.99 17.40
N ARG A 224 -4.68 5.14 18.35
CA ARG A 224 -3.59 4.16 18.53
C ARG A 224 -4.13 2.82 19.01
N ALA A 225 -5.10 2.83 19.90
CA ALA A 225 -5.78 1.63 20.40
C ALA A 225 -6.50 0.88 19.28
N MET A 226 -7.31 1.58 18.46
CA MET A 226 -7.99 1.01 17.30
C MET A 226 -7.00 0.46 16.28
N THR A 227 -5.93 1.20 15.96
CA THR A 227 -4.89 0.75 15.02
C THR A 227 -4.19 -0.51 15.53
N GLY A 228 -3.81 -0.55 16.81
CA GLY A 228 -3.21 -1.72 17.45
C GLY A 228 -4.15 -2.93 17.43
N TYR A 229 -5.43 -2.72 17.75
CA TYR A 229 -6.47 -3.76 17.68
C TYR A 229 -6.58 -4.34 16.27
N VAL A 230 -6.73 -3.51 15.22
CA VAL A 230 -6.88 -3.97 13.83
C VAL A 230 -5.66 -4.76 13.38
N ILE A 231 -4.45 -4.23 13.56
CA ILE A 231 -3.21 -4.91 13.14
C ILE A 231 -3.06 -6.26 13.87
N ALA A 232 -3.36 -6.30 15.16
CA ALA A 232 -3.28 -7.54 15.94
C ALA A 232 -4.35 -8.55 15.54
N MET A 233 -5.59 -8.11 15.26
CA MET A 233 -6.66 -8.99 14.77
C MET A 233 -6.33 -9.58 13.40
N VAL A 234 -5.70 -8.81 12.51
CA VAL A 234 -5.22 -9.33 11.20
C VAL A 234 -4.11 -10.36 11.40
N LYS A 235 -3.17 -10.12 12.33
CA LYS A 235 -2.11 -11.08 12.65
C LYS A 235 -2.64 -12.39 13.23
N TYR A 236 -3.65 -12.31 14.08
CA TYR A 236 -4.20 -13.42 14.83
C TYR A 236 -5.59 -13.83 14.34
N ASP A 237 -5.75 -13.91 13.02
CA ASP A 237 -7.00 -14.27 12.33
C ASP A 237 -7.60 -15.62 12.80
N LYS A 238 -6.74 -16.56 13.18
CA LYS A 238 -7.09 -17.91 13.65
C LYS A 238 -7.09 -18.07 15.18
N ALA A 239 -6.84 -16.99 15.94
CA ALA A 239 -6.78 -17.07 17.39
C ALA A 239 -8.16 -17.34 18.01
N VAL A 240 -8.11 -18.11 19.08
CA VAL A 240 -9.30 -18.43 19.90
C VAL A 240 -9.36 -17.46 21.06
N PHE A 241 -10.44 -16.73 21.14
CA PHE A 241 -10.74 -15.81 22.23
C PHE A 241 -11.78 -16.40 23.18
N SER A 242 -11.78 -15.92 24.42
CA SER A 242 -12.77 -16.31 25.41
C SER A 242 -14.15 -15.66 25.19
N ASP A 243 -15.20 -16.25 25.70
CA ASP A 243 -16.56 -15.65 25.74
C ASP A 243 -16.55 -14.29 26.46
N SER A 244 -15.64 -14.08 27.40
CA SER A 244 -15.49 -12.81 28.13
C SER A 244 -15.00 -11.71 27.19
N PHE A 245 -14.01 -12.01 26.35
CA PHE A 245 -13.51 -11.09 25.35
C PHE A 245 -14.59 -10.75 24.31
N ASP A 246 -15.32 -11.75 23.80
CA ASP A 246 -16.37 -11.51 22.81
C ASP A 246 -17.50 -10.62 23.39
N LYS A 247 -17.87 -10.78 24.67
CA LYS A 247 -18.80 -9.87 25.36
C LYS A 247 -18.23 -8.45 25.52
N HIS A 248 -16.96 -8.35 25.86
CA HIS A 248 -16.28 -7.04 25.96
C HIS A 248 -16.24 -6.33 24.61
N LEU A 249 -15.85 -7.03 23.55
CA LEU A 249 -15.85 -6.49 22.19
C LEU A 249 -17.25 -6.04 21.76
N ALA A 250 -18.28 -6.85 22.01
CA ALA A 250 -19.67 -6.50 21.72
C ALA A 250 -20.09 -5.19 22.43
N ALA A 251 -19.70 -5.02 23.70
CA ALA A 251 -19.99 -3.78 24.44
C ALA A 251 -19.25 -2.54 23.86
N VAL A 252 -18.04 -2.72 23.35
CA VAL A 252 -17.26 -1.62 22.73
C VAL A 252 -17.83 -1.27 21.36
N ARG A 253 -18.32 -2.23 20.59
CA ARG A 253 -18.99 -2.02 19.29
C ARG A 253 -20.22 -1.11 19.38
N GLU A 254 -20.90 -1.09 20.52
CA GLU A 254 -22.05 -0.19 20.76
C GLU A 254 -21.65 1.28 20.97
N LEU A 255 -20.37 1.58 21.08
CA LEU A 255 -19.91 2.96 21.27
C LEU A 255 -20.08 3.78 19.98
N PRO A 256 -20.53 5.05 20.09
CA PRO A 256 -20.68 5.91 18.94
C PRO A 256 -19.37 6.07 18.15
N GLY A 257 -19.44 5.91 16.83
CA GLY A 257 -18.31 6.07 15.93
C GLY A 257 -17.35 4.87 15.83
N TRP A 258 -17.66 3.73 16.44
CA TRP A 258 -16.84 2.51 16.34
C TRP A 258 -16.59 2.12 14.88
N TYR A 259 -17.65 1.92 14.13
CA TYR A 259 -17.57 1.45 12.73
C TYR A 259 -16.89 2.47 11.81
N GLU A 260 -17.19 3.76 11.98
CA GLU A 260 -16.55 4.83 11.22
C GLU A 260 -15.03 4.89 11.49
N ASN A 261 -14.63 4.80 12.76
CA ASN A 261 -13.23 4.83 13.16
C ASN A 261 -12.47 3.59 12.71
N LEU A 262 -13.12 2.43 12.73
CA LEU A 262 -12.57 1.18 12.20
C LEU A 262 -12.34 1.30 10.68
N ALA A 263 -13.33 1.80 9.94
CA ALA A 263 -13.23 1.99 8.50
C ALA A 263 -12.12 2.98 8.12
N ILE A 264 -11.99 4.10 8.85
CA ILE A 264 -10.88 5.04 8.68
C ILE A 264 -9.54 4.32 8.90
N THR A 265 -9.42 3.58 9.99
CA THR A 265 -8.17 2.88 10.34
C THR A 265 -7.78 1.86 9.26
N VAL A 266 -8.72 1.06 8.80
CA VAL A 266 -8.48 0.05 7.76
C VAL A 266 -8.10 0.70 6.42
N LYS A 267 -8.80 1.76 6.01
CA LYS A 267 -8.48 2.50 4.78
C LYS A 267 -7.06 3.07 4.81
N GLU A 268 -6.66 3.68 5.94
CA GLU A 268 -5.31 4.22 6.07
C GLU A 268 -4.23 3.11 6.15
N LEU A 269 -4.52 1.96 6.76
CA LEU A 269 -3.62 0.79 6.73
C LEU A 269 -3.45 0.24 5.30
N VAL A 270 -4.52 0.12 4.54
CA VAL A 270 -4.47 -0.33 3.14
C VAL A 270 -3.73 0.68 2.27
N ASN A 271 -3.89 1.98 2.50
CA ASN A 271 -3.18 3.04 1.78
C ASN A 271 -1.66 2.93 1.89
N THR A 272 -1.12 2.37 2.99
CA THR A 272 0.34 2.21 3.15
C THR A 272 0.98 1.34 2.08
N ALA A 273 0.21 0.46 1.44
CA ALA A 273 0.71 -0.40 0.36
C ALA A 273 1.18 0.40 -0.89
N ASP A 274 0.68 1.63 -1.06
CA ASP A 274 1.07 2.51 -2.18
C ASP A 274 2.30 3.38 -1.88
N THR A 275 2.71 3.44 -0.63
CA THR A 275 3.77 4.35 -0.15
C THR A 275 5.08 4.20 -0.92
N GLU A 276 5.54 2.98 -1.19
CA GLU A 276 6.80 2.76 -1.91
C GLU A 276 6.75 3.21 -3.37
N ARG A 277 5.62 2.96 -4.05
CA ARG A 277 5.39 3.41 -5.42
C ARG A 277 5.38 4.93 -5.51
N ILE A 278 4.71 5.59 -4.58
CA ILE A 278 4.64 7.05 -4.49
C ILE A 278 6.02 7.63 -4.17
N ALA A 279 6.74 7.04 -3.22
CA ALA A 279 8.10 7.47 -2.86
C ALA A 279 9.08 7.31 -4.03
N ALA A 280 8.97 6.24 -4.83
CA ALA A 280 9.75 6.06 -6.03
C ALA A 280 9.42 7.12 -7.09
N ARG A 281 8.14 7.35 -7.36
CA ARG A 281 7.69 8.39 -8.31
C ARG A 281 8.14 9.79 -7.89
N LEU A 282 8.04 10.12 -6.61
CA LEU A 282 8.54 11.39 -6.07
C LEU A 282 10.04 11.56 -6.32
N ARG A 283 10.84 10.53 -6.02
CA ARG A 283 12.29 10.57 -6.17
C ARG A 283 12.72 10.65 -7.63
N ASP A 284 12.10 9.85 -8.50
CA ASP A 284 12.58 9.60 -9.85
C ASP A 284 11.98 10.57 -10.87
N GLU A 285 10.76 11.09 -10.63
CA GLU A 285 10.05 11.97 -11.56
C GLU A 285 9.94 13.41 -11.04
N ILE A 286 9.48 13.61 -9.81
CA ILE A 286 9.08 14.91 -9.27
C ILE A 286 10.27 15.70 -8.69
N MET A 287 11.08 15.07 -7.84
CA MET A 287 12.24 15.75 -7.21
C MET A 287 13.29 16.27 -8.22
N PRO A 288 13.62 15.54 -9.31
CA PRO A 288 14.52 16.08 -10.34
C PRO A 288 13.94 17.29 -11.06
N GLN A 289 12.62 17.36 -11.24
CA GLN A 289 11.96 18.52 -11.87
C GLN A 289 12.02 19.73 -10.93
N ILE A 290 11.67 19.55 -9.64
CA ILE A 290 11.76 20.61 -8.63
C ILE A 290 13.21 21.12 -8.52
N LYS A 291 14.20 20.22 -8.51
CA LYS A 291 15.61 20.59 -8.44
C LYS A 291 16.06 21.43 -9.66
N LYS A 292 15.74 21.01 -10.89
CA LYS A 292 16.03 21.77 -12.11
C LYS A 292 15.36 23.14 -12.10
N MET A 293 14.13 23.22 -11.60
CA MET A 293 13.42 24.49 -11.49
C MET A 293 14.06 25.39 -10.43
N SER A 294 14.44 24.83 -9.28
CA SER A 294 15.16 25.57 -8.22
C SER A 294 16.51 26.10 -8.69
N GLU A 295 17.27 25.32 -9.46
CA GLU A 295 18.52 25.75 -10.07
C GLU A 295 18.29 26.90 -11.07
N ASN A 296 17.29 26.78 -11.96
CA ASN A 296 16.91 27.82 -12.92
C ASN A 296 16.40 29.11 -12.22
N ILE A 297 15.65 28.96 -11.13
CA ILE A 297 15.17 30.11 -10.31
C ILE A 297 16.35 30.77 -9.60
N SER A 298 17.28 29.98 -9.04
CA SER A 298 18.46 30.50 -8.38
C SER A 298 19.39 31.25 -9.35
N GLU A 299 19.67 30.68 -10.53
CA GLU A 299 20.47 31.34 -11.58
C GLU A 299 19.82 32.66 -12.04
N ARG A 300 18.49 32.67 -12.24
CA ARG A 300 17.77 33.90 -12.64
C ARG A 300 17.68 34.92 -11.49
N LEU A 301 17.55 34.50 -10.25
CA LEU A 301 17.61 35.38 -9.09
C LEU A 301 19.00 36.00 -8.91
N ASP A 302 20.07 35.23 -9.16
CA ASP A 302 21.44 35.72 -9.13
C ASP A 302 21.72 36.71 -10.30
N GLU A 303 21.18 36.47 -11.51
CA GLU A 303 21.20 37.42 -12.62
C GLU A 303 20.42 38.71 -12.30
N MET A 304 19.24 38.58 -11.70
CA MET A 304 18.39 39.73 -11.30
C MET A 304 18.96 40.52 -10.11
N ALA A 305 19.69 39.84 -9.18
CA ALA A 305 20.36 40.51 -8.06
C ALA A 305 21.52 41.41 -8.52
N LEU A 306 22.04 41.18 -9.72
CA LEU A 306 23.07 42.03 -10.36
C LEU A 306 22.50 43.31 -10.99
N ASP A 307 21.17 43.30 -11.31
CA ASP A 307 20.48 44.44 -11.96
C ASP A 307 19.55 45.23 -11.04
N ALA A 308 19.39 44.82 -9.75
CA ALA A 308 18.39 45.38 -8.84
C ALA A 308 18.91 46.53 -7.96
N ASP A 309 18.81 47.73 -8.47
CA ASP A 309 18.74 48.92 -7.67
C ASP A 309 17.26 49.14 -7.20
N GLY A 310 16.91 48.56 -6.03
CA GLY A 310 15.86 49.07 -5.16
C GLY A 310 14.40 48.69 -5.45
N MET A 311 14.08 47.70 -6.30
CA MET A 311 12.71 47.20 -6.50
C MET A 311 12.34 46.08 -5.51
N SER A 312 11.14 46.17 -4.93
CA SER A 312 10.63 45.08 -4.07
C SER A 312 10.23 43.85 -4.92
N PRO A 313 10.34 42.63 -4.39
CA PRO A 313 9.97 41.42 -5.12
C PRO A 313 8.50 41.40 -5.58
N GLU A 314 7.62 42.16 -4.93
CA GLU A 314 6.18 42.25 -5.24
C GLU A 314 5.89 43.08 -6.50
N ASP A 315 6.80 43.98 -6.87
CA ASP A 315 6.65 44.88 -8.01
C ASP A 315 7.37 44.38 -9.30
N ASN A 316 7.97 43.18 -9.26
CA ASN A 316 8.70 42.63 -10.39
C ASN A 316 7.84 41.63 -11.19
N PRO A 317 7.39 41.98 -12.43
CA PRO A 317 6.55 41.11 -13.28
C PRO A 317 7.19 39.77 -13.60
N ASP A 318 8.53 39.73 -13.76
CA ASP A 318 9.26 38.50 -14.13
C ASP A 318 9.28 37.49 -12.98
N LEU A 319 9.29 37.94 -11.73
CA LEU A 319 9.18 37.06 -10.55
C LEU A 319 7.77 36.49 -10.41
N SER A 320 6.76 37.28 -10.73
CA SER A 320 5.36 36.86 -10.77
C SER A 320 5.11 35.81 -11.86
N GLU A 321 5.76 35.92 -13.01
CA GLU A 321 5.68 34.94 -14.10
C GLU A 321 6.41 33.63 -13.78
N LEU A 322 7.55 33.69 -13.08
CA LEU A 322 8.29 32.52 -12.56
C LEU A 322 7.50 31.72 -11.53
N LEU A 323 6.77 32.39 -10.65
CA LEU A 323 5.90 31.79 -9.63
C LEU A 323 4.56 31.32 -10.20
N SER A 324 4.19 31.78 -11.40
CA SER A 324 2.94 31.42 -12.09
C SER A 324 3.06 30.21 -13.01
N ASP A 325 4.22 29.53 -13.05
CA ASP A 325 4.39 28.32 -13.90
C ASP A 325 3.30 27.28 -13.56
N SER A 326 2.40 27.08 -14.51
CA SER A 326 1.25 26.19 -14.38
C SER A 326 1.66 24.77 -13.98
N ARG A 327 2.82 24.30 -14.43
CA ARG A 327 3.35 22.95 -14.14
C ARG A 327 3.69 22.78 -12.66
N MET A 328 4.30 23.80 -12.03
CA MET A 328 4.61 23.76 -10.60
C MET A 328 3.34 23.75 -9.77
N ARG A 329 2.35 24.56 -10.14
CA ARG A 329 1.05 24.60 -9.46
C ARG A 329 0.32 23.27 -9.62
N ASP A 330 0.33 22.67 -10.80
CA ASP A 330 -0.29 21.36 -11.05
C ASP A 330 0.41 20.25 -10.26
N THR A 331 1.76 20.27 -10.20
CA THR A 331 2.55 19.32 -9.41
C THR A 331 2.30 19.47 -7.92
N LEU A 332 2.25 20.69 -7.39
CA LEU A 332 1.94 20.95 -5.97
C LEU A 332 0.49 20.56 -5.63
N LYS A 333 -0.44 20.78 -6.56
CA LYS A 333 -1.84 20.37 -6.40
C LYS A 333 -1.95 18.84 -6.36
N GLU A 334 -1.30 18.13 -7.29
CA GLU A 334 -1.24 16.67 -7.31
C GLU A 334 -0.62 16.12 -6.01
N PHE A 335 0.43 16.77 -5.51
CA PHE A 335 1.06 16.42 -4.23
C PHE A 335 0.10 16.59 -3.06
N GLY A 336 -0.63 17.70 -3.00
CA GLY A 336 -1.67 17.95 -1.99
C GLY A 336 -2.79 16.90 -2.05
N GLU A 337 -3.28 16.58 -3.25
CA GLU A 337 -4.31 15.56 -3.44
C GLU A 337 -3.86 14.16 -3.00
N MET A 338 -2.61 13.77 -3.31
CA MET A 338 -2.04 12.50 -2.81
C MET A 338 -1.96 12.47 -1.29
N GLN A 339 -1.60 13.58 -0.65
CA GLN A 339 -1.50 13.70 0.79
C GLN A 339 -2.88 13.65 1.48
N GLU A 340 -3.89 14.31 0.92
CA GLU A 340 -5.28 14.24 1.39
C GLU A 340 -5.86 12.82 1.29
N GLN A 341 -5.40 12.04 0.31
CA GLN A 341 -5.76 10.62 0.15
C GLN A 341 -5.05 9.69 1.15
N GLY A 342 -4.20 10.21 2.03
CA GLY A 342 -3.49 9.44 3.05
C GLY A 342 -2.15 8.84 2.59
N SER A 343 -1.63 9.26 1.43
CA SER A 343 -0.36 8.77 0.90
C SER A 343 0.84 9.38 1.63
N ASP A 344 1.86 8.56 1.93
CA ASP A 344 3.11 9.04 2.54
C ASP A 344 4.05 9.65 1.50
N VAL A 345 3.93 10.94 1.31
CA VAL A 345 4.77 11.71 0.39
C VAL A 345 6.13 12.11 1.00
N PHE A 346 6.33 11.90 2.29
CA PHE A 346 7.52 12.33 3.01
C PHE A 346 8.56 11.22 3.28
N LEU A 347 8.21 9.94 3.02
CA LEU A 347 9.09 8.81 3.34
C LEU A 347 10.51 8.98 2.79
N ALA A 348 10.65 9.35 1.52
CA ALA A 348 11.95 9.51 0.86
C ALA A 348 12.78 10.65 1.49
N THR A 349 12.12 11.73 1.91
CA THR A 349 12.76 12.90 2.51
C THR A 349 13.31 12.58 3.90
N PHE A 350 12.53 11.91 4.74
CA PHE A 350 12.88 11.67 6.14
C PHE A 350 13.61 10.35 6.39
N ALA A 351 13.72 9.44 5.41
CA ALA A 351 14.37 8.15 5.60
C ALA A 351 15.82 8.26 6.12
N ASN A 352 16.60 9.19 5.57
CA ASN A 352 17.99 9.39 5.97
C ASN A 352 18.12 10.02 7.38
N LEU A 353 17.10 10.75 7.83
CA LEU A 353 17.09 11.43 9.13
C LEU A 353 16.73 10.50 10.30
N LYS A 354 16.37 9.25 10.02
CA LYS A 354 16.12 8.21 11.03
C LYS A 354 17.41 7.54 11.55
N GLN A 355 18.58 8.03 11.13
CA GLN A 355 19.88 7.51 11.60
C GLN A 355 20.38 8.17 12.90
N PHE A 356 19.68 9.18 13.40
CA PHE A 356 20.02 9.82 14.68
C PHE A 356 19.99 8.81 15.83
N PRO A 357 20.90 8.95 16.84
CA PRO A 357 20.94 8.07 18.01
C PRO A 357 19.60 7.98 18.77
N PHE A 358 18.79 9.01 18.71
CA PHE A 358 17.43 9.04 19.25
C PHE A 358 16.59 7.84 18.77
N PHE A 359 16.70 7.47 17.50
CA PHE A 359 15.94 6.35 16.92
C PHE A 359 16.57 4.97 17.15
N ASN A 360 17.58 4.84 18.00
CA ASN A 360 18.08 3.53 18.42
C ASN A 360 17.12 2.83 19.39
N ASP A 361 16.36 3.61 20.18
CA ASP A 361 15.37 3.10 21.11
C ASP A 361 14.01 2.91 20.44
N VAL A 362 13.38 1.76 20.67
CA VAL A 362 12.07 1.42 20.08
C VAL A 362 10.99 2.42 20.53
N ALA A 363 10.97 2.81 21.80
CA ALA A 363 9.99 3.74 22.34
C ALA A 363 9.94 5.06 21.57
N ASN A 364 11.10 5.56 21.12
CA ASN A 364 11.22 6.86 20.45
C ASN A 364 10.58 6.89 19.05
N TRP A 365 10.35 5.72 18.43
CA TRP A 365 9.60 5.64 17.17
C TRP A 365 8.10 5.84 17.34
N PHE A 366 7.59 5.59 18.54
CA PHE A 366 6.17 5.68 18.89
C PHE A 366 5.84 6.85 19.79
N MET A 367 6.86 7.62 20.20
CA MET A 367 6.71 8.76 21.10
C MET A 367 5.95 9.89 20.41
N PRO A 368 4.79 10.33 20.92
CA PRO A 368 4.11 11.51 20.41
C PRO A 368 4.99 12.75 20.53
N TYR A 369 4.90 13.64 19.55
CA TYR A 369 5.71 14.85 19.56
C TYR A 369 5.31 15.77 20.72
N ARG A 370 6.30 16.18 21.51
CA ARG A 370 6.18 17.10 22.66
C ARG A 370 7.31 18.11 22.63
N THR A 371 6.98 19.40 22.64
CA THR A 371 7.96 20.47 22.66
C THR A 371 8.77 20.51 23.96
N CYS A 372 8.23 19.98 25.07
CA CYS A 372 8.85 19.92 26.37
C CYS A 372 9.86 18.78 26.58
N LEU A 373 10.00 17.85 25.62
CA LEU A 373 10.98 16.77 25.74
C LEU A 373 12.41 17.30 25.76
N THR A 374 13.28 16.64 26.57
CA THR A 374 14.67 17.04 26.70
C THR A 374 15.41 17.05 25.38
N VAL A 375 15.11 16.10 24.46
CA VAL A 375 15.70 16.08 23.12
C VAL A 375 15.34 17.33 22.28
N VAL A 376 14.21 17.98 22.54
CA VAL A 376 13.80 19.21 21.87
C VAL A 376 14.36 20.41 22.60
N SER A 377 14.29 20.44 23.95
CA SER A 377 14.71 21.57 24.79
C SER A 377 16.22 21.74 24.87
N ASP A 378 17.00 20.65 24.79
CA ASP A 378 18.48 20.71 24.89
C ASP A 378 19.15 21.18 23.59
N ASN A 379 18.42 21.21 22.49
CA ASN A 379 18.95 21.57 21.17
C ASN A 379 18.87 23.09 20.84
N ASP A 380 18.76 23.98 21.81
CA ASP A 380 18.77 25.46 21.67
C ASP A 380 17.70 26.05 20.72
N ILE A 381 16.84 25.19 20.15
CA ILE A 381 15.76 25.58 19.24
C ILE A 381 14.56 26.10 20.04
N SER A 382 14.57 25.85 21.35
CA SER A 382 13.53 26.35 22.26
C SER A 382 13.54 27.88 22.39
N SER A 383 14.61 28.58 22.00
CA SER A 383 14.64 30.05 21.90
C SER A 383 13.82 30.57 20.71
N ASP A 384 13.57 29.72 19.69
CA ASP A 384 12.68 30.01 18.56
C ASP A 384 11.34 29.28 18.74
N ALA A 385 10.57 29.72 19.73
CA ALA A 385 9.21 29.21 20.01
C ALA A 385 8.33 29.10 18.77
N THR A 386 8.63 29.86 17.74
CA THR A 386 7.92 29.90 16.46
C THR A 386 8.14 28.62 15.64
N PHE A 387 9.38 28.11 15.54
CA PHE A 387 9.67 26.93 14.69
C PHE A 387 9.15 25.64 15.31
N ALA A 388 9.40 25.41 16.61
CA ALA A 388 8.89 24.23 17.30
C ALA A 388 7.35 24.21 17.32
N ALA A 389 6.69 25.36 17.49
CA ALA A 389 5.24 25.49 17.44
C ALA A 389 4.66 25.30 16.04
N LEU A 390 5.37 25.69 14.98
CA LEU A 390 4.96 25.44 13.60
C LEU A 390 5.06 23.96 13.25
N ILE A 391 6.13 23.29 13.63
CA ILE A 391 6.27 21.83 13.47
C ILE A 391 5.18 21.10 14.23
N ASP A 392 4.86 21.54 15.45
CA ASP A 392 3.80 20.94 16.25
C ASP A 392 2.44 21.02 15.55
N ARG A 393 2.15 22.16 14.92
CA ARG A 393 0.90 22.40 14.19
C ARG A 393 0.83 21.76 12.80
N ALA A 394 1.92 21.17 12.29
CA ALA A 394 1.91 20.53 10.97
C ALA A 394 1.10 19.23 11.00
N PRO A 395 -0.12 19.18 10.43
CA PRO A 395 -1.06 18.08 10.66
C PRO A 395 -0.66 16.79 9.92
N TYR A 396 0.13 16.90 8.85
CA TYR A 396 0.47 15.77 7.99
C TYR A 396 1.89 15.23 8.19
N ILE A 397 2.63 15.75 9.16
CA ILE A 397 3.96 15.27 9.53
C ILE A 397 3.83 14.36 10.74
N CYS A 398 4.22 13.10 10.62
CA CYS A 398 4.16 12.17 11.74
C CYS A 398 5.17 12.54 12.84
N ASP A 399 4.88 12.12 14.07
CA ASP A 399 5.65 12.49 15.27
C ASP A 399 7.15 12.22 15.12
N GLY A 400 7.52 11.05 14.59
CA GLY A 400 8.92 10.70 14.38
C GLY A 400 9.65 11.62 13.38
N ASP A 401 8.95 12.19 12.40
CA ASP A 401 9.54 13.13 11.45
C ASP A 401 9.69 14.52 12.04
N LYS A 402 8.75 14.93 12.88
CA LYS A 402 8.88 16.17 13.66
C LYS A 402 10.18 16.14 14.49
N TYR A 403 10.46 15.03 15.18
CA TYR A 403 11.75 14.87 15.88
C TYR A 403 12.94 14.86 14.92
N SER A 404 12.83 14.22 13.75
CA SER A 404 13.91 14.23 12.76
C SER A 404 14.24 15.64 12.27
N MET A 405 13.21 16.47 12.06
CA MET A 405 13.40 17.88 11.67
C MET A 405 14.13 18.67 12.75
N ILE A 406 13.69 18.58 14.00
CA ILE A 406 14.33 19.24 15.13
C ILE A 406 15.81 18.83 15.25
N LEU A 407 16.08 17.53 15.24
CA LEU A 407 17.45 17.01 15.32
C LEU A 407 18.33 17.44 14.14
N SER A 408 17.76 17.54 12.94
CA SER A 408 18.50 18.02 11.77
C SER A 408 18.89 19.49 11.89
N VAL A 409 17.96 20.33 12.33
CA VAL A 409 18.19 21.76 12.52
C VAL A 409 19.21 22.00 13.64
N SER A 410 19.15 21.22 14.72
CA SER A 410 20.10 21.30 15.81
C SER A 410 21.55 21.00 15.42
N MET A 411 21.75 20.13 14.43
CA MET A 411 23.07 19.76 13.89
C MET A 411 23.66 20.79 12.94
N MET A 412 22.87 21.76 12.48
CA MET A 412 23.35 22.79 11.55
C MET A 412 24.29 23.76 12.28
N PRO A 413 25.36 24.26 11.61
CA PRO A 413 26.16 25.34 12.11
C PRO A 413 25.29 26.56 12.48
N SER A 414 25.61 27.26 13.58
CA SER A 414 24.80 28.36 14.10
C SER A 414 24.48 29.44 13.05
N ALA A 415 25.44 29.79 12.21
CA ALA A 415 25.26 30.76 11.13
C ALA A 415 24.23 30.29 10.04
N GLN A 416 24.26 29.00 9.65
CA GLN A 416 23.30 28.46 8.70
C GLN A 416 21.90 28.36 9.34
N ARG A 417 21.83 27.96 10.60
CA ARG A 417 20.58 27.91 11.37
C ARG A 417 19.93 29.29 11.47
N GLU A 418 20.72 30.31 11.82
CA GLU A 418 20.25 31.71 11.95
C GLU A 418 19.76 32.25 10.59
N MET A 419 20.48 31.94 9.49
CA MET A 419 20.07 32.31 8.15
C MET A 419 18.77 31.62 7.70
N MET A 420 18.66 30.33 7.98
CA MET A 420 17.44 29.55 7.69
C MET A 420 16.25 30.09 8.49
N MET A 421 16.46 30.43 9.76
CA MET A 421 15.41 31.00 10.62
C MET A 421 14.97 32.40 10.14
N LYS A 422 15.90 33.25 9.71
CA LYS A 422 15.56 34.55 9.11
C LYS A 422 14.80 34.41 7.78
N GLN A 423 15.18 33.49 6.93
CA GLN A 423 14.45 33.20 5.70
C GLN A 423 13.06 32.64 6.02
N PHE A 424 12.96 31.77 7.03
CA PHE A 424 11.72 31.19 7.47
C PHE A 424 10.75 32.26 8.04
N ASP A 425 11.26 33.21 8.80
CA ASP A 425 10.45 34.32 9.35
C ASP A 425 9.96 35.30 8.27
N MET A 426 10.79 35.53 7.23
CA MET A 426 10.38 36.34 6.08
C MET A 426 9.29 35.65 5.22
N HIS A 427 9.36 34.32 5.08
CA HIS A 427 8.42 33.54 4.30
C HIS A 427 7.29 32.92 5.14
N SER A 428 7.33 33.08 6.49
CA SER A 428 6.38 32.47 7.41
C SER A 428 4.94 32.91 7.17
N ARG A 429 4.72 34.11 6.64
CA ARG A 429 3.38 34.56 6.24
C ARG A 429 2.87 33.85 5.00
N GLN A 430 3.67 33.69 3.95
CA GLN A 430 3.30 32.95 2.73
C GLN A 430 3.23 31.44 2.97
N PHE A 431 4.17 30.91 3.78
CA PHE A 431 4.18 29.50 4.18
C PHE A 431 3.06 29.22 5.18
N SER A 432 2.71 30.14 6.05
CA SER A 432 1.54 30.09 6.94
C SER A 432 0.22 30.24 6.20
N GLU A 433 0.16 30.93 5.09
CA GLU A 433 -1.03 30.98 4.22
C GLU A 433 -1.18 29.69 3.39
N SER A 434 -0.12 29.12 2.84
CA SER A 434 -0.16 27.84 2.14
C SER A 434 -0.31 26.64 3.11
N LEU A 435 0.28 26.67 4.31
CA LEU A 435 -0.04 25.77 5.42
C LEU A 435 -1.39 26.12 6.06
N GLY A 436 -1.87 27.37 6.00
CA GLY A 436 -3.16 27.82 6.52
C GLY A 436 -4.34 27.23 5.79
N VAL A 437 -4.21 26.96 4.49
CA VAL A 437 -5.18 26.15 3.74
C VAL A 437 -5.12 24.69 4.21
N MET A 438 -3.93 24.15 4.52
CA MET A 438 -3.76 22.83 5.13
C MET A 438 -4.15 22.82 6.63
N ALA A 439 -3.94 23.90 7.35
CA ALA A 439 -4.30 24.06 8.78
C ALA A 439 -5.76 24.47 9.01
N SER A 440 -6.54 24.74 7.97
CA SER A 440 -7.99 24.95 8.09
C SER A 440 -8.75 23.65 8.38
N LEU A 441 -8.10 22.49 8.20
CA LEU A 441 -8.60 21.23 8.75
C LEU A 441 -8.28 21.20 10.24
N PRO A 442 -9.31 21.05 11.12
CA PRO A 442 -9.05 20.98 12.56
C PRO A 442 -8.00 19.88 12.84
N PRO A 443 -6.93 20.17 13.63
CA PRO A 443 -5.92 19.16 14.00
C PRO A 443 -6.54 17.93 14.70
N ALA A 444 -7.78 18.05 15.15
CA ALA A 444 -8.58 17.01 15.78
C ALA A 444 -9.29 16.06 14.81
N GLN A 445 -9.13 16.20 13.49
CA GLN A 445 -9.74 15.21 12.60
C GLN A 445 -9.09 13.83 12.86
N ARG A 446 -9.90 12.90 13.31
CA ARG A 446 -9.44 11.53 13.65
C ARG A 446 -8.66 10.87 12.51
N LYS A 447 -9.06 11.11 11.27
CA LYS A 447 -8.36 10.60 10.08
C LYS A 447 -6.88 11.00 10.07
N VAL A 448 -6.58 12.29 10.32
CA VAL A 448 -5.19 12.81 10.32
C VAL A 448 -4.37 12.19 11.44
N VAL A 449 -4.94 12.12 12.65
CA VAL A 449 -4.28 11.51 13.82
C VAL A 449 -4.01 10.02 13.58
N THR A 450 -4.98 9.30 13.05
CA THR A 450 -4.87 7.87 12.74
C THR A 450 -3.80 7.63 11.65
N ASN A 451 -3.83 8.44 10.56
CA ASN A 451 -2.84 8.34 9.48
C ASN A 451 -1.41 8.60 10.00
N ASN A 452 -1.20 9.67 10.78
CA ASN A 452 0.12 9.99 11.32
C ASN A 452 0.68 8.87 12.20
N TYR A 453 -0.17 8.20 12.99
CA TYR A 453 0.26 7.05 13.78
C TYR A 453 0.58 5.85 12.91
N ILE A 454 -0.25 5.54 11.92
CA ILE A 454 0.00 4.46 10.97
C ILE A 454 1.31 4.70 10.21
N LEU A 455 1.57 5.94 9.76
CA LEU A 455 2.84 6.31 9.14
C LEU A 455 4.03 6.13 10.10
N SER A 456 3.88 6.45 11.38
CA SER A 456 4.92 6.20 12.39
C SER A 456 5.23 4.71 12.53
N ILE A 457 4.20 3.86 12.62
CA ILE A 457 4.34 2.39 12.65
C ILE A 457 5.00 1.90 11.35
N TYR A 458 4.50 2.34 10.19
CA TYR A 458 5.03 1.95 8.88
C TYR A 458 6.52 2.25 8.76
N ARG A 459 6.93 3.47 9.16
CA ARG A 459 8.34 3.88 9.16
C ARG A 459 9.21 3.07 10.10
N PHE A 460 8.70 2.70 11.27
CA PHE A 460 9.42 1.79 12.18
C PHE A 460 9.75 0.48 11.46
N TYR A 461 8.77 -0.19 10.88
CA TYR A 461 8.97 -1.48 10.19
C TYR A 461 9.78 -1.37 8.89
N LYS A 462 9.86 -0.18 8.27
CA LYS A 462 10.65 0.04 7.05
C LYS A 462 12.06 0.54 7.30
N LEU A 463 12.27 1.41 8.27
CA LEU A 463 13.51 2.17 8.44
C LEU A 463 14.33 1.76 9.66
N PHE A 464 13.72 1.12 10.66
CA PHE A 464 14.45 0.70 11.86
C PHE A 464 15.58 -0.29 11.51
N ARG A 465 16.78 -0.08 12.07
CA ARG A 465 17.97 -0.87 11.73
C ARG A 465 17.79 -2.37 11.99
N ARG A 466 17.04 -2.73 13.02
CA ARG A 466 16.77 -4.13 13.44
C ARG A 466 15.34 -4.58 13.10
N LYS A 467 14.72 -3.97 12.08
CA LYS A 467 13.34 -4.27 11.65
C LYS A 467 13.07 -5.74 11.35
N GLY A 468 14.07 -6.47 10.88
CA GLY A 468 13.95 -7.91 10.60
C GLY A 468 13.76 -8.80 11.85
N GLU A 469 13.84 -8.22 13.05
CA GLU A 469 13.58 -8.92 14.30
C GLU A 469 12.11 -8.80 14.76
N PHE A 470 11.30 -8.00 14.05
CA PHE A 470 9.91 -7.72 14.38
C PHE A 470 8.97 -8.31 13.32
N TYR A 471 7.78 -8.71 13.75
CA TYR A 471 6.71 -9.04 12.81
C TYR A 471 6.30 -7.77 12.03
N ASN A 472 6.39 -7.82 10.70
CA ASN A 472 6.03 -6.69 9.85
C ASN A 472 4.54 -6.78 9.43
N PRO A 473 3.64 -5.95 9.98
CA PRO A 473 2.23 -5.98 9.63
C PRO A 473 1.93 -5.42 8.21
N PHE A 474 2.93 -4.85 7.54
CA PHE A 474 2.84 -4.28 6.19
C PHE A 474 3.56 -5.16 5.15
N ALA A 475 3.83 -6.43 5.46
CA ALA A 475 4.44 -7.36 4.51
C ALA A 475 3.49 -7.65 3.34
N ASP A 476 2.19 -7.77 3.66
CA ASP A 476 1.10 -7.93 2.71
C ASP A 476 0.08 -6.80 2.89
N VAL A 477 -0.73 -6.57 1.85
CA VAL A 477 -1.83 -5.60 1.92
C VAL A 477 -2.88 -6.15 2.90
N VAL A 478 -3.21 -5.35 3.92
CA VAL A 478 -4.20 -5.72 4.94
C VAL A 478 -5.52 -6.15 4.30
N ASP A 479 -6.10 -7.26 4.76
CA ASP A 479 -7.43 -7.73 4.37
C ASP A 479 -8.22 -8.09 5.64
N VAL A 480 -9.23 -7.27 5.96
CA VAL A 480 -10.01 -7.46 7.18
C VAL A 480 -11.05 -8.57 7.05
N LEU A 481 -11.42 -8.98 5.83
CA LEU A 481 -12.37 -10.08 5.61
C LEU A 481 -11.75 -11.46 5.91
N ASP A 482 -10.43 -11.55 6.09
CA ASP A 482 -9.79 -12.78 6.51
C ASP A 482 -10.03 -13.09 7.99
N ASN A 483 -10.31 -12.06 8.81
CA ASN A 483 -10.66 -12.23 10.21
C ASN A 483 -12.18 -12.14 10.40
N PRO A 484 -12.87 -13.21 10.84
CA PRO A 484 -14.33 -13.23 10.99
C PRO A 484 -14.87 -12.11 11.88
N ARG A 485 -14.15 -11.77 12.99
CA ARG A 485 -14.59 -10.73 13.93
C ARG A 485 -14.50 -9.33 13.31
N LEU A 486 -13.48 -9.06 12.49
CA LEU A 486 -13.39 -7.80 11.75
C LEU A 486 -14.40 -7.76 10.60
N ALA A 487 -14.61 -8.88 9.91
CA ALA A 487 -15.57 -8.97 8.81
C ALA A 487 -17.01 -8.66 9.23
N GLU A 488 -17.40 -9.05 10.44
CA GLU A 488 -18.72 -8.71 11.01
C GLU A 488 -18.96 -7.20 11.14
N ASP A 489 -17.89 -6.43 11.33
CA ASP A 489 -17.95 -4.97 11.48
C ASP A 489 -18.09 -4.24 10.13
N PHE A 490 -17.82 -4.92 9.01
CA PHE A 490 -17.90 -4.36 7.65
C PHE A 490 -19.18 -4.82 6.93
N SER A 491 -20.33 -4.34 7.40
CA SER A 491 -21.63 -4.59 6.77
C SER A 491 -22.15 -3.42 5.93
N ASN A 492 -21.51 -2.25 6.02
CA ASN A 492 -21.88 -1.06 5.24
C ASN A 492 -21.38 -1.19 3.80
N THR A 493 -22.31 -1.16 2.85
CA THR A 493 -22.04 -1.29 1.40
C THR A 493 -21.12 -0.20 0.86
N ASP A 494 -21.30 1.05 1.29
CA ASP A 494 -20.49 2.20 0.84
C ASP A 494 -19.02 2.06 1.29
N GLU A 495 -18.80 1.52 2.49
CA GLU A 495 -17.47 1.25 3.03
C GLU A 495 -16.77 0.12 2.26
N LEU A 496 -17.48 -0.97 1.99
CA LEU A 496 -16.98 -2.10 1.21
C LEU A 496 -16.64 -1.68 -0.23
N GLU A 497 -17.49 -0.89 -0.90
CA GLU A 497 -17.22 -0.34 -2.24
C GLU A 497 -16.01 0.61 -2.22
N SER A 498 -15.88 1.43 -1.20
CA SER A 498 -14.74 2.33 -1.02
C SER A 498 -13.42 1.56 -0.85
N LEU A 499 -13.42 0.48 -0.06
CA LEU A 499 -12.25 -0.41 0.08
C LEU A 499 -11.95 -1.15 -1.22
N ALA A 500 -12.97 -1.63 -1.93
CA ALA A 500 -12.78 -2.28 -3.22
C ALA A 500 -12.15 -1.33 -4.26
N ALA A 501 -12.59 -0.08 -4.32
CA ALA A 501 -12.00 0.94 -5.19
C ALA A 501 -10.51 1.19 -4.83
N LEU A 502 -10.18 1.18 -3.55
CA LEU A 502 -8.82 1.28 -3.07
C LEU A 502 -7.97 0.08 -3.50
N TYR A 503 -8.47 -1.15 -3.36
CA TYR A 503 -7.78 -2.35 -3.83
C TYR A 503 -7.59 -2.36 -5.35
N ILE A 504 -8.54 -1.85 -6.14
CA ILE A 504 -8.38 -1.67 -7.58
C ILE A 504 -7.21 -0.72 -7.88
N ARG A 505 -7.13 0.41 -7.18
CA ARG A 505 -6.02 1.37 -7.30
C ARG A 505 -4.67 0.74 -6.98
N LEU A 506 -4.64 -0.13 -5.97
CA LEU A 506 -3.46 -0.88 -5.54
C LEU A 506 -3.17 -2.12 -6.41
N GLN A 507 -3.98 -2.38 -7.43
CA GLN A 507 -3.88 -3.55 -8.32
C GLN A 507 -4.09 -4.91 -7.61
N CYS A 508 -4.69 -4.92 -6.44
CA CYS A 508 -5.11 -6.11 -5.68
C CYS A 508 -6.51 -6.55 -6.14
N TYR A 509 -6.62 -6.99 -7.41
CA TYR A 509 -7.91 -7.23 -8.07
C TYR A 509 -8.69 -8.40 -7.47
N ASP A 510 -8.02 -9.41 -6.97
CA ASP A 510 -8.61 -10.56 -6.25
C ASP A 510 -9.36 -10.11 -4.98
N LYS A 511 -8.72 -9.23 -4.17
CA LYS A 511 -9.35 -8.63 -3.00
C LYS A 511 -10.53 -7.75 -3.41
N ALA A 512 -10.35 -6.88 -4.40
CA ALA A 512 -11.42 -6.00 -4.89
C ALA A 512 -12.67 -6.80 -5.30
N ILE A 513 -12.49 -7.91 -6.02
CA ILE A 513 -13.59 -8.80 -6.43
C ILE A 513 -14.31 -9.36 -5.20
N ARG A 514 -13.57 -9.81 -4.18
CA ARG A 514 -14.15 -10.37 -2.95
C ARG A 514 -15.07 -9.36 -2.25
N TYR A 515 -14.61 -8.10 -2.10
CA TYR A 515 -15.39 -7.04 -1.48
C TYR A 515 -16.62 -6.66 -2.31
N LEU A 516 -16.47 -6.47 -3.63
CA LEU A 516 -17.57 -6.13 -4.52
C LEU A 516 -18.62 -7.26 -4.61
N SER A 517 -18.17 -8.53 -4.60
CA SER A 517 -19.08 -9.67 -4.61
C SER A 517 -19.93 -9.74 -3.33
N LEU A 518 -19.35 -9.42 -2.18
CA LEU A 518 -20.07 -9.36 -0.91
C LEU A 518 -21.16 -8.28 -0.93
N VAL A 519 -20.88 -7.13 -1.56
CA VAL A 519 -21.87 -6.07 -1.75
C VAL A 519 -22.98 -6.51 -2.73
N ASP A 520 -22.64 -7.23 -3.81
CA ASP A 520 -23.62 -7.73 -4.79
C ASP A 520 -24.63 -8.72 -4.18
N GLU A 521 -24.24 -9.46 -3.12
CA GLU A 521 -25.12 -10.35 -2.41
C GLU A 521 -26.17 -9.63 -1.53
N THR A 522 -25.90 -8.38 -1.13
CA THR A 522 -26.66 -7.66 -0.11
C THR A 522 -27.34 -6.39 -0.60
N ALA A 523 -26.86 -5.79 -1.69
CA ALA A 523 -27.31 -4.50 -2.21
C ALA A 523 -27.92 -4.60 -3.59
N ASP A 524 -28.71 -3.58 -3.96
CA ASP A 524 -29.29 -3.46 -5.29
C ASP A 524 -28.20 -3.40 -6.39
N PRO A 525 -28.47 -3.90 -7.60
CA PRO A 525 -27.54 -3.86 -8.71
C PRO A 525 -27.08 -2.43 -9.04
N SER A 526 -25.77 -2.24 -9.19
CA SER A 526 -25.16 -0.95 -9.49
C SER A 526 -24.29 -1.03 -10.74
N ALA A 527 -24.51 -0.11 -11.70
CA ALA A 527 -23.70 -0.02 -12.91
C ALA A 527 -22.22 0.27 -12.58
N SER A 528 -21.95 1.07 -11.55
CA SER A 528 -20.60 1.38 -11.11
C SER A 528 -19.90 0.16 -10.55
N ARG A 529 -20.56 -0.61 -9.69
CA ARG A 529 -20.03 -1.83 -9.10
C ARG A 529 -19.76 -2.90 -10.15
N SER A 530 -20.73 -3.18 -11.04
CA SER A 530 -20.54 -4.13 -12.13
C SER A 530 -19.39 -3.73 -13.06
N ARG A 531 -19.17 -2.43 -13.29
CA ARG A 531 -18.04 -1.89 -14.06
C ARG A 531 -16.71 -2.16 -13.37
N GLN A 532 -16.63 -1.96 -12.06
CA GLN A 532 -15.44 -2.23 -11.27
C GLN A 532 -15.12 -3.73 -11.24
N LEU A 533 -16.12 -4.59 -11.09
CA LEU A 533 -15.98 -6.05 -11.19
C LEU A 533 -15.47 -6.45 -12.57
N GLY A 534 -16.07 -5.91 -13.65
CA GLY A 534 -15.63 -6.15 -15.01
C GLY A 534 -14.17 -5.79 -15.21
N TYR A 535 -13.74 -4.64 -14.70
CA TYR A 535 -12.36 -4.20 -14.78
C TYR A 535 -11.42 -5.12 -13.98
N ALA A 536 -11.77 -5.49 -12.76
CA ALA A 536 -10.96 -6.37 -11.94
C ALA A 536 -10.81 -7.77 -12.58
N TYR A 537 -11.89 -8.36 -13.08
CA TYR A 537 -11.83 -9.63 -13.82
C TYR A 537 -10.99 -9.54 -15.09
N GLU A 538 -11.14 -8.45 -15.85
CA GLU A 538 -10.34 -8.20 -17.04
C GLU A 538 -8.84 -8.17 -16.74
N ARG A 539 -8.45 -7.46 -15.65
CA ARG A 539 -7.05 -7.34 -15.23
C ARG A 539 -6.45 -8.68 -14.79
N LEU A 540 -7.25 -9.60 -14.30
CA LEU A 540 -6.87 -10.97 -13.97
C LEU A 540 -6.92 -11.91 -15.19
N GLY A 541 -7.32 -11.44 -16.38
CA GLY A 541 -7.47 -12.27 -17.59
C GLY A 541 -8.70 -13.18 -17.58
N LEU A 542 -9.62 -12.99 -16.65
CA LEU A 542 -10.88 -13.75 -16.52
C LEU A 542 -11.95 -13.15 -17.43
N TYR A 543 -11.71 -13.19 -18.75
CA TYR A 543 -12.50 -12.46 -19.74
C TYR A 543 -13.97 -12.88 -19.79
N ASP A 544 -14.31 -14.14 -19.53
CA ASP A 544 -15.71 -14.59 -19.50
C ASP A 544 -16.49 -13.90 -18.39
N ARG A 545 -15.92 -13.81 -17.18
CA ARG A 545 -16.52 -13.09 -16.04
C ARG A 545 -16.55 -11.58 -16.27
N ALA A 546 -15.49 -11.03 -16.87
CA ALA A 546 -15.43 -9.62 -17.23
C ALA A 546 -16.54 -9.24 -18.22
N ALA A 547 -16.80 -10.09 -19.23
CA ALA A 547 -17.86 -9.86 -20.20
C ALA A 547 -19.24 -9.82 -19.54
N LEU A 548 -19.54 -10.74 -18.62
CA LEU A 548 -20.81 -10.76 -17.88
C LEU A 548 -20.99 -9.52 -17.01
N ALA A 549 -19.92 -9.11 -16.30
CA ALA A 549 -19.96 -7.92 -15.46
C ALA A 549 -20.14 -6.63 -16.27
N TYR A 550 -19.45 -6.50 -17.42
CA TYR A 550 -19.64 -5.35 -18.31
C TYR A 550 -21.02 -5.34 -18.97
N GLU A 551 -21.55 -6.52 -19.32
CA GLU A 551 -22.93 -6.65 -19.85
C GLU A 551 -23.95 -6.18 -18.81
N GLN A 552 -23.80 -6.57 -17.56
CA GLN A 552 -24.66 -6.13 -16.47
C GLN A 552 -24.54 -4.59 -16.25
N SER A 553 -23.31 -4.06 -16.26
CA SER A 553 -23.09 -2.61 -16.17
C SER A 553 -23.77 -1.87 -17.33
N ASP A 554 -23.70 -2.43 -18.53
CA ASP A 554 -24.28 -1.88 -19.74
C ASP A 554 -25.82 -1.91 -19.74
N LEU A 555 -26.42 -2.97 -19.18
CA LEU A 555 -27.87 -3.05 -19.00
C LEU A 555 -28.40 -1.99 -18.02
N LEU A 556 -27.61 -1.62 -17.01
CA LEU A 556 -27.96 -0.64 -15.99
C LEU A 556 -27.67 0.80 -16.44
N ASP A 557 -26.57 1.01 -17.19
CA ASP A 557 -26.14 2.32 -17.71
C ASP A 557 -25.55 2.16 -19.11
N GLY A 558 -26.44 2.08 -20.11
CA GLY A 558 -26.08 1.91 -21.52
C GLY A 558 -25.38 3.12 -22.16
N SER A 559 -25.19 4.21 -21.43
CA SER A 559 -24.60 5.45 -21.95
C SER A 559 -23.11 5.60 -21.64
N ASN A 560 -22.54 4.72 -20.82
CA ASN A 560 -21.16 4.83 -20.37
C ASN A 560 -20.16 4.39 -21.44
N ARG A 561 -19.54 5.36 -22.13
CA ARG A 561 -18.59 5.12 -23.22
C ARG A 561 -17.37 4.28 -22.79
N TRP A 562 -16.89 4.47 -21.56
CA TRP A 562 -15.73 3.72 -21.05
C TRP A 562 -16.07 2.23 -20.90
N THR A 563 -17.25 1.93 -20.31
CA THR A 563 -17.74 0.54 -20.16
C THR A 563 -17.87 -0.14 -21.51
N LEU A 564 -18.50 0.51 -22.51
CA LEU A 564 -18.67 -0.06 -23.84
C LEU A 564 -17.34 -0.33 -24.54
N ARG A 565 -16.33 0.56 -24.42
CA ARG A 565 -14.98 0.35 -24.97
C ARG A 565 -14.30 -0.87 -24.35
N ARG A 566 -14.38 -1.01 -23.01
CA ARG A 566 -13.79 -2.17 -22.31
C ARG A 566 -14.52 -3.46 -22.64
N TYR A 567 -15.85 -3.41 -22.76
CA TYR A 567 -16.66 -4.56 -23.15
C TYR A 567 -16.32 -5.06 -24.56
N ILE A 568 -16.19 -4.14 -25.53
CA ILE A 568 -15.71 -4.47 -26.88
C ILE A 568 -14.33 -5.16 -26.82
N TYR A 569 -13.42 -4.62 -26.03
CA TYR A 569 -12.08 -5.21 -25.86
C TYR A 569 -12.15 -6.66 -25.35
N VAL A 570 -12.92 -6.89 -24.30
CA VAL A 570 -13.09 -8.23 -23.69
C VAL A 570 -13.75 -9.21 -24.68
N LEU A 571 -14.81 -8.79 -25.38
CA LEU A 571 -15.47 -9.61 -26.40
C LEU A 571 -14.52 -9.99 -27.56
N ARG A 572 -13.63 -9.07 -27.93
CA ARG A 572 -12.56 -9.36 -28.91
C ARG A 572 -11.58 -10.43 -28.39
N CYS A 573 -11.17 -10.34 -27.13
CA CYS A 573 -10.30 -11.35 -26.51
C CYS A 573 -10.97 -12.74 -26.49
N LEU A 574 -12.29 -12.78 -26.31
CA LEU A 574 -13.10 -14.01 -26.36
C LEU A 574 -13.41 -14.50 -27.79
N GLY A 575 -13.06 -13.75 -28.82
CA GLY A 575 -13.41 -14.08 -30.22
C GLY A 575 -14.90 -13.89 -30.55
N GLN A 576 -15.68 -13.24 -29.70
CA GLN A 576 -17.12 -12.99 -29.89
C GLN A 576 -17.34 -11.73 -30.74
N TYR A 577 -16.90 -11.77 -31.99
CA TYR A 577 -16.82 -10.59 -32.86
C TYR A 577 -18.18 -10.00 -33.19
N ASP A 578 -19.23 -10.84 -33.40
CA ASP A 578 -20.59 -10.36 -33.70
C ASP A 578 -21.18 -9.57 -32.54
N ARG A 579 -20.98 -10.05 -31.29
CA ARG A 579 -21.39 -9.32 -30.08
C ARG A 579 -20.60 -8.01 -29.94
N ALA A 580 -19.30 -8.04 -30.21
CA ALA A 580 -18.46 -6.85 -30.17
C ALA A 580 -18.93 -5.79 -31.16
N LEU A 581 -19.32 -6.19 -32.38
CA LEU A 581 -19.88 -5.29 -33.41
C LEU A 581 -21.20 -4.66 -32.96
N ALA A 582 -22.12 -5.44 -32.36
CA ALA A 582 -23.37 -4.91 -31.83
C ALA A 582 -23.12 -3.82 -30.74
N VAL A 583 -22.11 -4.02 -29.89
CA VAL A 583 -21.70 -3.00 -28.91
C VAL A 583 -21.05 -1.78 -29.58
N CYS A 584 -20.26 -1.99 -30.66
CA CYS A 584 -19.66 -0.92 -31.44
C CYS A 584 -20.73 -0.01 -32.07
N GLU A 585 -21.82 -0.57 -32.63
CA GLU A 585 -22.92 0.19 -33.22
C GLU A 585 -23.63 1.10 -32.20
N ARG A 586 -23.70 0.63 -30.96
CA ARG A 586 -24.26 1.43 -29.86
C ARG A 586 -23.31 2.54 -29.44
N LEU A 587 -22.01 2.22 -29.31
CA LEU A 587 -21.00 3.22 -28.99
C LEU A 587 -20.87 4.29 -30.08
N GLU A 588 -21.05 3.91 -31.36
CA GLU A 588 -21.04 4.84 -32.50
C GLU A 588 -22.15 5.90 -32.42
N LYS A 589 -23.34 5.54 -31.92
CA LYS A 589 -24.41 6.50 -31.69
C LYS A 589 -24.06 7.54 -30.61
N LEU A 590 -23.20 7.16 -29.63
CA LEU A 590 -22.75 8.04 -28.56
C LEU A 590 -21.50 8.85 -28.94
N ASP A 591 -20.71 8.35 -29.88
CA ASP A 591 -19.42 8.93 -30.29
C ASP A 591 -19.16 8.70 -31.80
N PRO A 592 -19.91 9.38 -32.69
CA PRO A 592 -19.87 9.12 -34.14
C PRO A 592 -18.54 9.47 -34.80
N GLN A 593 -17.74 10.36 -34.18
CA GLN A 593 -16.47 10.87 -34.70
C GLN A 593 -15.25 10.20 -34.06
N SER A 594 -15.43 9.00 -33.49
CA SER A 594 -14.32 8.28 -32.85
C SER A 594 -13.48 7.51 -33.90
N PHE A 595 -12.28 7.99 -34.13
CA PHE A 595 -11.26 7.34 -34.98
C PHE A 595 -10.98 5.89 -34.53
N GLU A 596 -10.73 5.71 -33.22
CA GLU A 596 -10.39 4.40 -32.65
C GLU A 596 -11.56 3.40 -32.75
N LEU A 597 -12.81 3.88 -32.68
CA LEU A 597 -14.00 3.04 -32.87
C LEU A 597 -14.09 2.57 -34.31
N ALA A 598 -13.94 3.49 -35.29
CA ALA A 598 -14.01 3.15 -36.70
C ALA A 598 -12.90 2.14 -37.09
N MET A 599 -11.67 2.32 -36.57
CA MET A 599 -10.58 1.36 -36.75
C MET A 599 -10.90 0.00 -36.12
N THR A 600 -11.55 -0.01 -34.95
CA THR A 600 -11.94 -1.24 -34.25
C THR A 600 -13.03 -1.98 -35.04
N GLN A 601 -14.07 -1.28 -35.51
CA GLN A 601 -15.13 -1.84 -36.36
C GLN A 601 -14.54 -2.47 -37.64
N GLY A 602 -13.65 -1.74 -38.33
CA GLY A 602 -12.98 -2.26 -39.53
C GLY A 602 -12.20 -3.54 -39.26
N THR A 603 -11.49 -3.60 -38.13
CA THR A 603 -10.76 -4.80 -37.71
C THR A 603 -11.70 -5.97 -37.39
N LEU A 604 -12.84 -5.72 -36.72
CA LEU A 604 -13.83 -6.74 -36.37
C LEU A 604 -14.51 -7.28 -37.62
N TYR A 605 -14.94 -6.40 -38.55
CA TYR A 605 -15.53 -6.82 -39.80
C TYR A 605 -14.54 -7.66 -40.64
N ALA A 606 -13.26 -7.28 -40.68
CA ALA A 606 -12.24 -8.08 -41.35
C ALA A 606 -12.06 -9.48 -40.71
N LYS A 607 -12.21 -9.60 -39.38
CA LYS A 607 -12.15 -10.91 -38.67
C LYS A 607 -13.31 -11.85 -39.03
N ILE A 608 -14.51 -11.30 -39.21
CA ILE A 608 -15.68 -12.10 -39.68
C ILE A 608 -15.76 -12.20 -41.20
N LYS A 609 -14.76 -11.69 -41.93
CA LYS A 609 -14.65 -11.70 -43.40
C LYS A 609 -15.72 -10.86 -44.12
N ASP A 610 -16.37 -9.92 -43.43
CA ASP A 610 -17.22 -8.91 -44.07
C ASP A 610 -16.34 -7.75 -44.55
N TYR A 611 -15.64 -7.99 -45.65
CA TYR A 611 -14.60 -7.10 -46.14
C TYR A 611 -15.15 -5.76 -46.64
N ASP A 612 -16.36 -5.73 -47.19
CA ASP A 612 -16.99 -4.47 -47.67
C ASP A 612 -17.29 -3.52 -46.54
N LYS A 613 -17.82 -4.03 -45.42
CA LYS A 613 -18.04 -3.20 -44.23
C LYS A 613 -16.70 -2.83 -43.55
N ALA A 614 -15.70 -3.70 -43.61
CA ALA A 614 -14.37 -3.39 -43.10
C ALA A 614 -13.75 -2.22 -43.83
N VAL A 615 -13.82 -2.23 -45.19
CA VAL A 615 -13.35 -1.09 -46.04
C VAL A 615 -14.05 0.19 -45.65
N ASN A 616 -15.38 0.18 -45.57
CA ASN A 616 -16.17 1.37 -45.23
C ASN A 616 -15.77 1.94 -43.85
N SER A 617 -15.53 1.07 -42.88
CA SER A 617 -15.11 1.47 -41.52
C SER A 617 -13.71 2.11 -41.53
N PHE A 618 -12.75 1.56 -42.29
CA PHE A 618 -11.42 2.14 -42.41
C PHE A 618 -11.41 3.44 -43.21
N LEU A 619 -12.24 3.57 -44.25
CA LEU A 619 -12.42 4.83 -44.97
C LEU A 619 -13.05 5.90 -44.08
N LYS A 620 -14.02 5.52 -43.21
CA LYS A 620 -14.54 6.43 -42.19
C LYS A 620 -13.45 6.89 -41.23
N ALA A 621 -12.58 6.00 -40.76
CA ALA A 621 -11.45 6.36 -39.89
C ALA A 621 -10.50 7.32 -40.61
N GLU A 622 -10.20 7.09 -41.89
CA GLU A 622 -9.36 7.97 -42.71
C GLU A 622 -9.97 9.37 -42.86
N PHE A 623 -11.30 9.43 -43.04
CA PHE A 623 -12.01 10.70 -43.12
C PHE A 623 -12.00 11.48 -41.79
N ILE A 624 -12.02 10.78 -40.63
CA ILE A 624 -11.98 11.41 -39.31
C ILE A 624 -10.60 11.98 -39.01
N ASP A 625 -9.54 11.25 -39.40
CA ASP A 625 -8.14 11.69 -39.24
C ASP A 625 -7.33 11.41 -40.49
N GLU A 626 -7.30 12.42 -41.38
CA GLU A 626 -6.56 12.36 -42.65
C GLU A 626 -5.04 12.29 -42.47
N SER A 627 -4.52 12.70 -41.30
CA SER A 627 -3.10 12.70 -41.00
C SER A 627 -2.58 11.31 -40.61
N SER A 628 -3.46 10.42 -40.16
CA SER A 628 -3.11 9.08 -39.70
C SER A 628 -2.89 8.12 -40.86
N LEU A 629 -1.77 7.44 -40.86
CA LEU A 629 -1.45 6.36 -41.83
C LEU A 629 -2.03 4.98 -41.42
N LYS A 630 -2.63 4.86 -40.23
CA LYS A 630 -3.19 3.58 -39.76
C LYS A 630 -4.31 3.03 -40.64
N PRO A 631 -5.30 3.86 -41.10
CA PRO A 631 -6.33 3.38 -42.00
C PRO A 631 -5.76 2.90 -43.35
N ALA A 632 -4.82 3.65 -43.93
CA ALA A 632 -4.18 3.29 -45.19
C ALA A 632 -3.44 1.94 -45.09
N ARG A 633 -2.74 1.65 -43.98
CA ARG A 633 -2.13 0.33 -43.73
C ARG A 633 -3.15 -0.79 -43.64
N ALA A 634 -4.26 -0.55 -42.94
CA ALA A 634 -5.33 -1.53 -42.80
C ALA A 634 -5.99 -1.80 -44.13
N LEU A 635 -6.32 -0.76 -44.92
CA LEU A 635 -6.91 -0.86 -46.27
C LEU A 635 -5.95 -1.55 -47.23
N ALA A 636 -4.66 -1.23 -47.23
CA ALA A 636 -3.66 -1.89 -48.09
C ALA A 636 -3.70 -3.43 -47.88
N GLY A 637 -3.68 -3.85 -46.62
CA GLY A 637 -3.74 -5.27 -46.28
C GLY A 637 -5.09 -5.93 -46.58
N LEU A 638 -6.19 -5.21 -46.48
CA LEU A 638 -7.53 -5.71 -46.74
C LEU A 638 -7.79 -5.85 -48.25
N TYR A 639 -7.46 -4.82 -49.05
CA TYR A 639 -7.55 -4.88 -50.50
C TYR A 639 -6.68 -5.98 -51.10
N PHE A 640 -5.51 -6.26 -50.50
CA PHE A 640 -4.66 -7.38 -50.88
C PHE A 640 -5.40 -8.72 -50.78
N VAL A 641 -6.03 -8.98 -49.61
CA VAL A 641 -6.81 -10.22 -49.39
C VAL A 641 -8.04 -10.30 -50.33
N MET A 642 -8.68 -9.16 -50.61
CA MET A 642 -9.79 -9.05 -51.55
C MET A 642 -9.36 -9.19 -53.01
N ARG A 643 -8.06 -9.35 -53.30
CA ARG A 643 -7.47 -9.36 -54.66
C ARG A 643 -7.70 -8.08 -55.46
N GLN A 644 -7.93 -6.97 -54.77
CA GLN A 644 -8.05 -5.64 -55.34
C GLN A 644 -6.66 -4.98 -55.36
N TYR A 645 -5.76 -5.54 -56.15
CA TYR A 645 -4.33 -5.20 -56.07
C TYR A 645 -4.05 -3.73 -56.41
N GLU A 646 -4.79 -3.14 -57.35
CA GLU A 646 -4.63 -1.72 -57.74
C GLU A 646 -4.93 -0.79 -56.55
N GLN A 647 -5.99 -1.04 -55.80
CA GLN A 647 -6.31 -0.25 -54.58
C GLN A 647 -5.28 -0.49 -53.50
N SER A 648 -4.85 -1.74 -53.31
CA SER A 648 -3.77 -2.05 -52.35
C SER A 648 -2.47 -1.30 -52.71
N ARG A 649 -2.12 -1.30 -53.99
CA ARG A 649 -0.93 -0.58 -54.48
C ARG A 649 -1.01 0.91 -54.17
N ARG A 650 -2.12 1.58 -54.46
CA ARG A 650 -2.32 3.01 -54.16
C ARG A 650 -2.14 3.32 -52.68
N CYS A 651 -2.65 2.45 -51.80
CA CYS A 651 -2.43 2.61 -50.38
C CYS A 651 -0.96 2.48 -49.99
N TYR A 652 -0.23 1.48 -50.54
CA TYR A 652 1.21 1.36 -50.30
C TYR A 652 2.01 2.53 -50.89
N ASP A 653 1.67 3.03 -52.09
CA ASP A 653 2.34 4.18 -52.70
C ASP A 653 2.23 5.44 -51.81
N ARG A 654 1.06 5.64 -51.21
CA ARG A 654 0.84 6.71 -50.24
C ARG A 654 1.69 6.51 -48.97
N LEU A 655 1.77 5.28 -48.43
CA LEU A 655 2.62 4.98 -47.27
C LEU A 655 4.10 5.21 -47.56
N PHE A 656 4.57 4.83 -48.75
CA PHE A 656 5.94 4.98 -49.16
C PHE A 656 6.31 6.46 -49.52
N ALA A 657 5.32 7.27 -49.87
CA ALA A 657 5.49 8.71 -50.05
C ALA A 657 5.61 9.49 -48.73
N SER A 658 5.24 8.89 -47.61
CA SER A 658 5.25 9.49 -46.28
C SER A 658 6.28 8.79 -45.39
N GLU A 659 5.84 7.87 -44.51
CA GLU A 659 6.69 7.18 -43.55
C GLU A 659 6.44 5.66 -43.61
N ALA A 660 7.13 4.97 -44.50
CA ALA A 660 7.02 3.54 -44.67
C ALA A 660 7.79 2.76 -43.59
N THR A 661 7.17 1.80 -43.00
CA THR A 661 7.75 0.88 -41.99
C THR A 661 8.29 -0.40 -42.65
N ALA A 662 9.00 -1.23 -41.88
CA ALA A 662 9.38 -2.58 -42.31
C ALA A 662 8.15 -3.40 -42.71
N GLU A 663 7.06 -3.37 -41.92
CA GLU A 663 5.80 -4.07 -42.20
C GLU A 663 5.15 -3.59 -43.52
N ASP A 664 5.24 -2.30 -43.84
CA ASP A 664 4.76 -1.77 -45.12
C ASP A 664 5.57 -2.32 -46.31
N SER A 665 6.87 -2.50 -46.13
CA SER A 665 7.75 -3.15 -47.11
C SER A 665 7.41 -4.61 -47.31
N LEU A 666 7.14 -5.35 -46.23
CA LEU A 666 6.68 -6.73 -46.28
C LEU A 666 5.34 -6.85 -47.02
N GLY A 667 4.36 -6.04 -46.67
CA GLY A 667 3.04 -6.07 -47.32
C GLY A 667 3.10 -5.70 -48.80
N ARG A 668 3.91 -4.71 -49.20
CA ARG A 668 4.13 -4.34 -50.59
C ARG A 668 4.80 -5.50 -51.38
N ALA A 669 5.75 -6.21 -50.74
CA ALA A 669 6.41 -7.36 -51.35
C ALA A 669 5.39 -8.53 -51.54
N HIS A 670 4.49 -8.76 -50.59
CA HIS A 670 3.40 -9.72 -50.76
C HIS A 670 2.47 -9.35 -51.93
N LEU A 671 2.16 -8.07 -52.08
CA LEU A 671 1.36 -7.57 -53.21
C LEU A 671 2.06 -7.81 -54.53
N ALA A 672 3.32 -7.44 -54.69
CA ALA A 672 4.13 -7.66 -55.91
C ALA A 672 4.15 -9.18 -56.25
N TRP A 673 4.31 -10.04 -55.24
CA TRP A 673 4.26 -11.48 -55.46
C TRP A 673 2.88 -11.97 -55.97
N ALA A 674 1.78 -11.47 -55.42
CA ALA A 674 0.42 -11.81 -55.86
C ALA A 674 0.16 -11.30 -57.31
N GLU A 675 0.76 -10.20 -57.72
CA GLU A 675 0.69 -9.65 -59.05
C GLU A 675 1.63 -10.35 -60.05
N ASN A 676 2.39 -11.36 -59.59
CA ASN A 676 3.41 -12.09 -60.35
C ASN A 676 4.62 -11.20 -60.72
N ASP A 677 4.80 -10.04 -60.08
CA ASP A 677 6.04 -9.25 -60.18
C ASP A 677 7.08 -9.81 -59.18
N ILE A 678 7.74 -10.87 -59.64
CA ILE A 678 8.74 -11.57 -58.83
C ILE A 678 9.94 -10.68 -58.49
N ALA A 679 10.36 -9.83 -59.42
CA ALA A 679 11.50 -8.92 -59.23
C ALA A 679 11.17 -7.88 -58.15
N GLY A 680 10.01 -7.25 -58.25
CA GLY A 680 9.53 -6.29 -57.24
C GLY A 680 9.29 -6.98 -55.88
N ALA A 681 8.83 -8.20 -55.81
CA ALA A 681 8.68 -8.95 -54.59
C ALA A 681 10.03 -9.21 -53.92
N VAL A 682 11.03 -9.71 -54.65
CA VAL A 682 12.38 -9.95 -54.10
C VAL A 682 13.03 -8.65 -53.58
N GLU A 683 12.89 -7.55 -54.27
CA GLU A 683 13.44 -6.26 -53.81
C GLU A 683 12.71 -5.73 -52.58
N GLY A 684 11.38 -5.87 -52.52
CA GLY A 684 10.57 -5.53 -51.36
C GLY A 684 10.94 -6.35 -50.10
N TYR A 685 11.09 -7.68 -50.27
CA TYR A 685 11.55 -8.54 -49.18
C TYR A 685 12.98 -8.27 -48.71
N LYS A 686 13.88 -7.93 -49.64
CA LYS A 686 15.24 -7.51 -49.32
C LYS A 686 15.25 -6.24 -48.48
N ARG A 687 14.41 -5.26 -48.85
CA ARG A 687 14.21 -4.06 -48.05
C ARG A 687 13.67 -4.37 -46.66
N TYR A 688 12.69 -5.29 -46.56
CA TYR A 688 12.23 -5.76 -45.26
C TYR A 688 13.36 -6.35 -44.44
N CYS A 689 14.16 -7.25 -45.00
CA CYS A 689 15.28 -7.87 -44.30
C CYS A 689 16.33 -6.85 -43.83
N SER A 690 16.51 -5.73 -44.52
CA SER A 690 17.44 -4.66 -44.11
C SER A 690 16.92 -3.84 -42.91
N LEU A 691 15.60 -3.83 -42.70
CA LEU A 691 14.94 -3.08 -41.62
C LEU A 691 14.58 -3.98 -40.44
N ALA A 692 14.44 -5.28 -40.64
CA ALA A 692 14.04 -6.25 -39.61
C ALA A 692 15.25 -6.66 -38.73
N PRO A 693 15.10 -6.79 -37.40
CA PRO A 693 16.19 -7.12 -36.48
C PRO A 693 16.95 -8.40 -36.79
N ASP A 694 16.24 -9.49 -37.18
CA ASP A 694 16.80 -10.79 -37.50
C ASP A 694 16.91 -11.05 -39.02
N GLY A 695 16.69 -10.02 -39.85
CA GLY A 695 16.82 -10.08 -41.28
C GLY A 695 16.04 -11.21 -41.93
N ILE A 696 16.73 -12.11 -42.66
CA ILE A 696 16.12 -13.21 -43.41
C ILE A 696 15.40 -14.22 -42.51
N ASN A 697 15.86 -14.46 -41.30
CA ASN A 697 15.23 -15.40 -40.38
C ASN A 697 13.86 -14.90 -39.92
N ASP A 698 13.72 -13.59 -39.75
CA ASP A 698 12.44 -12.98 -39.43
C ASP A 698 11.47 -13.07 -40.62
N LEU A 699 11.96 -12.81 -41.84
CA LEU A 699 11.16 -12.95 -43.06
C LEU A 699 10.62 -14.37 -43.22
N VAL A 700 11.43 -15.42 -43.00
CA VAL A 700 10.97 -16.80 -43.10
C VAL A 700 9.83 -17.08 -42.12
N ARG A 701 10.00 -16.66 -40.86
CA ARG A 701 8.94 -16.79 -39.83
C ARG A 701 7.66 -16.05 -40.22
N ARG A 702 7.78 -14.87 -40.83
CA ARG A 702 6.63 -14.08 -41.30
C ARG A 702 5.93 -14.74 -42.47
N LEU A 703 6.65 -15.25 -43.47
CA LEU A 703 6.08 -15.98 -44.61
C LEU A 703 5.36 -17.25 -44.18
N ASP A 704 5.85 -17.94 -43.12
CA ASP A 704 5.16 -19.08 -42.54
C ASP A 704 3.84 -18.66 -41.88
N LYS A 705 3.84 -17.57 -41.12
CA LYS A 705 2.67 -17.02 -40.44
C LYS A 705 1.63 -16.47 -41.42
N ASP A 706 2.05 -15.83 -42.49
CA ASP A 706 1.18 -15.19 -43.47
C ASP A 706 0.76 -16.12 -44.60
N THR A 707 1.10 -17.43 -44.53
CA THR A 707 0.82 -18.42 -45.60
C THR A 707 -0.65 -18.43 -46.02
N ASP A 708 -1.60 -18.52 -45.07
CA ASP A 708 -3.03 -18.55 -45.36
C ASP A 708 -3.51 -17.27 -46.07
N ARG A 709 -3.03 -16.12 -45.64
CA ARG A 709 -3.31 -14.80 -46.19
C ARG A 709 -2.77 -14.66 -47.64
N LEU A 710 -1.59 -15.19 -47.90
CA LEU A 710 -0.97 -15.23 -49.21
C LEU A 710 -1.78 -16.12 -50.18
N VAL A 711 -2.23 -17.30 -49.71
CA VAL A 711 -3.08 -18.18 -50.49
C VAL A 711 -4.44 -17.53 -50.80
N GLU A 712 -5.08 -16.91 -49.80
CA GLU A 712 -6.35 -16.18 -49.96
C GLU A 712 -6.20 -15.04 -50.98
N ALA A 713 -5.08 -14.35 -50.96
CA ALA A 713 -4.73 -13.32 -51.92
C ALA A 713 -4.29 -13.84 -53.30
N GLY A 714 -4.25 -15.16 -53.54
CA GLY A 714 -3.95 -15.73 -54.84
C GLY A 714 -2.48 -16.01 -55.13
N VAL A 715 -1.61 -15.95 -54.14
CA VAL A 715 -0.19 -16.26 -54.27
C VAL A 715 0.01 -17.77 -54.41
N TYR A 716 0.85 -18.19 -55.36
CA TYR A 716 1.20 -19.60 -55.56
C TYR A 716 2.22 -20.05 -54.53
N ILE A 717 1.74 -20.52 -53.38
CA ILE A 717 2.59 -20.78 -52.20
C ILE A 717 3.62 -21.91 -52.43
N SER A 718 3.44 -22.78 -53.43
CA SER A 718 4.43 -23.79 -53.82
C SER A 718 5.76 -23.17 -54.25
N HIS A 719 5.76 -21.91 -54.67
CA HIS A 719 6.96 -21.17 -55.04
C HIS A 719 7.69 -20.50 -53.85
N LYS A 720 7.17 -20.65 -52.61
CA LYS A 720 7.77 -20.06 -51.42
C LYS A 720 9.22 -20.45 -51.20
N PRO A 721 9.67 -21.72 -51.36
CA PRO A 721 11.09 -22.06 -51.26
C PRO A 721 11.96 -21.32 -52.28
N LEU A 722 11.49 -21.23 -53.54
CA LEU A 722 12.18 -20.51 -54.62
C LEU A 722 12.28 -18.99 -54.32
N MET A 723 11.21 -18.43 -53.75
CA MET A 723 11.23 -17.02 -53.36
C MET A 723 12.27 -16.76 -52.27
N ILE A 724 12.32 -17.62 -51.21
CA ILE A 724 13.31 -17.52 -50.14
C ILE A 724 14.75 -17.61 -50.70
N ASP A 725 15.02 -18.61 -51.55
CA ASP A 725 16.33 -18.79 -52.18
C ASP A 725 16.72 -17.60 -53.06
N ALA A 726 15.79 -17.03 -53.81
CA ALA A 726 16.00 -15.86 -54.62
C ALA A 726 16.38 -14.63 -53.77
N ILE A 727 15.71 -14.45 -52.63
CA ILE A 727 16.00 -13.37 -51.67
C ILE A 727 17.40 -13.57 -51.07
N ILE A 728 17.73 -14.78 -50.59
CA ILE A 728 19.02 -15.11 -50.02
C ILE A 728 20.15 -14.84 -51.03
N ASN A 729 19.95 -15.28 -52.28
CA ASN A 729 20.92 -15.04 -53.36
C ASN A 729 21.11 -13.54 -53.62
N SER A 730 20.00 -12.79 -53.63
CA SER A 730 20.03 -11.34 -53.84
C SER A 730 20.65 -10.54 -52.69
N LEU A 731 20.62 -11.07 -51.45
CA LEU A 731 21.29 -10.46 -50.29
C LEU A 731 22.80 -10.72 -50.26
N LYS A 732 23.30 -11.72 -51.00
CA LYS A 732 24.73 -12.04 -51.13
C LYS A 732 25.40 -11.33 -52.29
N SER A 733 24.61 -10.92 -53.28
CA SER A 733 25.07 -10.12 -54.44
C SER A 733 25.06 -8.61 -54.10
#